data_5505893ef256452566b5f6991030ce76
#
_entry.id   5505893ef256452566b5f6991030ce76
#
_cell.length_a   1.000
_cell.length_b   1.000
_cell.length_c   1.000
_cell.angle_alpha   90.00
_cell.angle_beta   90.00
_cell.angle_gamma   90.00
#
_symmetry.space_group_name_H-M   'P 1'
#
loop_
_entity.id
_entity.type
_entity.pdbx_description
1 polymer ?
#
loop_
_entity_poly.entity_id
_entity_poly.type
_entity_poly.pdbx_seq_one_letter_code
_entity_poly.pdbx_strand_id
1 'polypeptide(L)'
;MPYTQENRLISLTTPLGDDKLLLAGFSGHEAISRLFSFHLDLLADKTDPGFQEIAFADIIGKSVTITINQSDDTPRYFNGLVSRFAQSGGDTKFQRYQMEVVPWTWMLTRYADCKIFHNKTVGDIIQKVFSDRSFTDFKVSLSGTYTALEYCVQYRETDFNFISRLMEQNGIFYFFEHEDGKHTMVIADSSSIHQSCPGFTSAGFNLASGGIDAEDVVNSWNLGQELRSGKYTLTDYYFETPSANLVASESTVYEVGGNSGFELFDYPGDYITRNDGTSAAKLRMQEEEAGHLVAHGSSVCRYFATGYKFDLQDHPQDAMNDTYVLTEIQHIASVGGGYSGGDGGGSDNYANHFTCIPASVLFRPARLTPKPFVQGPQTAVVVDQNPASDDNSSDDTSNEIWVDKYGRVVVQFPWDRKKGCSCWVRVSQEWAGQGYGSMAIPRVGQEVLVSFLEGDPDRPIITGRVYNATQTVPYTLPDYQTRSTFMTRSSKGGSSSTYNELRFEDKTGSEQVFLRGQYDYDTNILHDSREAIGNNLSLAVTKDQMESVGGDRHEQVTGKHIEKIGGDSNSNITGNLNQKVGGTLSLQVGSNLYEKSGSNYGHQAGQAIHLKAGMTVVLEAGTEICLKVGGNFIDINPSGVSIVGTMVMINSGGSAGSGCGSSPTDPADPTAPDKADDGSKGTKM
;
A
#
# COMPACT_ATOMS: atom_id res chain seq x y z
N MET A 1 -37.24 -55.73 -25.46
CA MET A 1 -37.20 -54.31 -25.84
C MET A 1 -36.16 -53.65 -24.99
N PRO A 2 -35.40 -52.76 -25.52
CA PRO A 2 -34.48 -51.99 -24.69
C PRO A 2 -35.26 -51.18 -23.65
N TYR A 3 -34.65 -50.92 -22.49
CA TYR A 3 -35.23 -50.06 -21.46
C TYR A 3 -35.14 -48.61 -21.92
N THR A 4 -36.23 -47.85 -21.73
CA THR A 4 -36.31 -46.44 -22.12
C THR A 4 -36.76 -45.57 -20.94
N GLN A 5 -36.47 -44.28 -21.02
CA GLN A 5 -36.93 -43.25 -20.07
C GLN A 5 -38.25 -42.59 -20.52
N GLU A 6 -38.81 -43.02 -21.64
CA GLU A 6 -40.05 -42.49 -22.17
C GLU A 6 -41.22 -42.68 -21.17
N ASN A 7 -41.98 -41.62 -20.94
CA ASN A 7 -43.10 -41.55 -19.98
C ASN A 7 -42.72 -41.83 -18.52
N ARG A 8 -41.46 -41.61 -18.12
CA ARG A 8 -41.06 -41.67 -16.71
C ARG A 8 -41.17 -40.28 -16.05
N LEU A 9 -41.37 -40.28 -14.74
CA LEU A 9 -41.39 -39.04 -13.94
C LEU A 9 -40.07 -38.25 -14.08
N ILE A 10 -38.96 -38.96 -14.09
CA ILE A 10 -37.62 -38.38 -14.25
C ILE A 10 -36.87 -39.02 -15.39
N SER A 11 -36.12 -38.21 -16.13
CA SER A 11 -35.24 -38.66 -17.21
C SER A 11 -33.97 -37.86 -17.28
N LEU A 12 -32.96 -38.38 -17.99
CA LEU A 12 -31.63 -37.75 -18.12
C LEU A 12 -31.23 -37.67 -19.58
N THR A 13 -30.89 -36.48 -20.03
CA THR A 13 -30.29 -36.24 -21.35
C THR A 13 -28.78 -36.08 -21.19
N THR A 14 -28.01 -36.84 -21.97
CA THR A 14 -26.55 -36.81 -21.96
C THR A 14 -25.97 -36.76 -23.37
N PRO A 15 -24.70 -36.30 -23.54
CA PRO A 15 -24.04 -36.37 -24.85
C PRO A 15 -23.76 -37.78 -25.37
N LEU A 16 -23.96 -38.83 -24.56
CA LEU A 16 -23.77 -40.23 -24.95
C LEU A 16 -24.89 -40.74 -25.86
N GLY A 17 -26.01 -40.02 -25.95
CA GLY A 17 -27.22 -40.36 -26.68
C GLY A 17 -28.33 -40.87 -25.75
N ASP A 18 -29.52 -41.02 -26.35
CA ASP A 18 -30.74 -41.37 -25.64
C ASP A 18 -30.64 -42.78 -25.02
N ASP A 19 -31.15 -42.89 -23.79
CA ASP A 19 -31.29 -44.15 -23.02
C ASP A 19 -29.97 -44.93 -22.77
N LYS A 20 -28.78 -44.36 -23.09
CA LYS A 20 -27.50 -45.00 -22.74
C LYS A 20 -27.26 -44.98 -21.23
N LEU A 21 -27.78 -43.99 -20.54
CA LEU A 21 -27.86 -43.90 -19.09
C LEU A 21 -29.34 -43.66 -18.72
N LEU A 22 -29.91 -44.56 -17.96
CA LEU A 22 -31.28 -44.49 -17.45
C LEU A 22 -31.25 -43.91 -16.04
N LEU A 23 -32.02 -42.87 -15.77
CA LEU A 23 -32.11 -42.24 -14.43
C LEU A 23 -33.00 -43.06 -13.51
N ALA A 24 -32.43 -43.67 -12.50
CA ALA A 24 -33.14 -44.46 -11.48
C ALA A 24 -33.52 -43.66 -10.25
N GLY A 25 -32.66 -42.72 -9.86
CA GLY A 25 -32.83 -41.85 -8.71
C GLY A 25 -32.15 -40.53 -8.89
N PHE A 26 -32.73 -39.50 -8.29
CA PHE A 26 -32.25 -38.13 -8.27
C PHE A 26 -32.37 -37.57 -6.87
N SER A 27 -31.27 -37.01 -6.33
CA SER A 27 -31.31 -36.15 -5.16
C SER A 27 -30.57 -34.87 -5.46
N GLY A 28 -31.08 -33.74 -5.03
CA GLY A 28 -30.51 -32.45 -5.35
C GLY A 28 -30.62 -31.46 -4.23
N HIS A 29 -29.65 -30.55 -4.16
CA HIS A 29 -29.64 -29.42 -3.26
C HIS A 29 -29.37 -28.16 -4.04
N GLU A 30 -30.22 -27.17 -3.91
CA GLU A 30 -30.04 -25.83 -4.45
C GLU A 30 -30.41 -24.76 -3.38
N ALA A 31 -29.68 -23.67 -3.35
CA ALA A 31 -29.95 -22.57 -2.43
C ALA A 31 -29.47 -21.22 -3.02
N ILE A 32 -30.13 -20.14 -2.61
CA ILE A 32 -29.69 -18.79 -2.96
C ILE A 32 -28.27 -18.57 -2.40
N SER A 33 -27.38 -18.02 -3.22
CA SER A 33 -25.98 -17.76 -2.91
C SER A 33 -25.15 -19.01 -2.55
N ARG A 34 -25.54 -20.16 -3.12
CA ARG A 34 -24.81 -21.44 -3.03
C ARG A 34 -24.75 -22.10 -4.39
N LEU A 35 -23.73 -22.93 -4.59
CA LEU A 35 -23.64 -23.82 -5.73
C LEU A 35 -24.64 -24.96 -5.54
N PHE A 36 -25.42 -25.25 -6.56
CA PHE A 36 -26.22 -26.45 -6.52
C PHE A 36 -25.37 -27.72 -6.71
N SER A 37 -25.89 -28.85 -6.24
CA SER A 37 -25.29 -30.17 -6.42
C SER A 37 -26.42 -31.20 -6.59
N PHE A 38 -26.37 -31.95 -7.68
CA PHE A 38 -27.33 -33.00 -7.97
C PHE A 38 -26.60 -34.34 -8.03
N HIS A 39 -27.13 -35.34 -7.32
CA HIS A 39 -26.60 -36.68 -7.28
C HIS A 39 -27.59 -37.63 -7.97
N LEU A 40 -27.10 -38.37 -8.96
CA LEU A 40 -27.89 -39.22 -9.80
C LEU A 40 -27.45 -40.67 -9.63
N ASP A 41 -28.42 -41.58 -9.43
CA ASP A 41 -28.23 -43.01 -9.53
C ASP A 41 -28.67 -43.47 -10.92
N LEU A 42 -27.75 -44.10 -11.66
CA LEU A 42 -27.88 -44.34 -13.07
C LEU A 42 -27.67 -45.83 -13.39
N LEU A 43 -28.40 -46.28 -14.40
CA LEU A 43 -28.33 -47.64 -14.91
C LEU A 43 -27.97 -47.64 -16.41
N ALA A 44 -27.06 -48.53 -16.84
CA ALA A 44 -26.83 -48.81 -18.25
C ALA A 44 -27.27 -50.27 -18.55
N ASP A 45 -28.08 -50.45 -19.58
CA ASP A 45 -28.67 -51.75 -19.95
C ASP A 45 -27.62 -52.66 -20.59
N LYS A 46 -27.19 -53.71 -19.87
CA LYS A 46 -26.25 -54.74 -20.35
C LYS A 46 -26.91 -55.72 -21.33
N THR A 47 -28.22 -55.71 -21.41
CA THR A 47 -28.97 -56.56 -22.34
C THR A 47 -29.16 -55.94 -23.75
N ASP A 48 -28.82 -54.61 -23.86
CA ASP A 48 -28.73 -53.95 -25.16
C ASP A 48 -27.61 -54.56 -25.99
N PRO A 49 -27.86 -55.06 -27.20
CA PRO A 49 -26.83 -55.59 -28.12
C PRO A 49 -25.68 -54.55 -28.39
N GLY A 50 -25.95 -53.28 -28.25
CA GLY A 50 -24.98 -52.17 -28.41
C GLY A 50 -24.34 -51.69 -27.08
N PHE A 51 -24.49 -52.46 -26.00
CA PHE A 51 -23.89 -52.07 -24.71
C PHE A 51 -22.37 -51.98 -24.81
N GLN A 52 -21.86 -50.85 -24.33
CA GLN A 52 -20.45 -50.62 -24.11
C GLN A 52 -20.27 -49.97 -22.74
N GLU A 53 -19.21 -50.32 -22.05
CA GLU A 53 -18.85 -49.59 -20.81
C GLU A 53 -18.57 -48.14 -21.13
N ILE A 54 -19.11 -47.25 -20.31
CA ILE A 54 -18.99 -45.80 -20.52
C ILE A 54 -17.60 -45.33 -20.08
N ALA A 55 -16.84 -44.79 -21.01
CA ALA A 55 -15.57 -44.17 -20.69
C ALA A 55 -15.82 -42.87 -19.92
N PHE A 56 -15.16 -42.69 -18.76
CA PHE A 56 -15.36 -41.55 -17.88
C PHE A 56 -15.02 -40.23 -18.58
N ALA A 57 -14.06 -40.21 -19.49
CA ALA A 57 -13.68 -39.06 -20.28
C ALA A 57 -14.77 -38.52 -21.21
N ASP A 58 -15.73 -39.39 -21.60
CA ASP A 58 -16.81 -39.02 -22.51
C ASP A 58 -17.94 -38.26 -21.81
N ILE A 59 -18.01 -38.31 -20.49
CA ILE A 59 -19.08 -37.70 -19.68
C ILE A 59 -18.62 -36.67 -18.70
N ILE A 60 -17.41 -36.81 -18.06
CA ILE A 60 -16.90 -35.84 -17.13
C ILE A 60 -16.67 -34.48 -17.80
N GLY A 61 -17.13 -33.42 -17.19
CA GLY A 61 -17.04 -32.04 -17.69
C GLY A 61 -18.07 -31.72 -18.78
N LYS A 62 -18.96 -32.68 -19.15
CA LYS A 62 -20.02 -32.45 -20.13
C LYS A 62 -21.29 -31.93 -19.47
N SER A 63 -22.08 -31.18 -20.25
CA SER A 63 -23.42 -30.75 -19.87
C SER A 63 -24.40 -31.90 -19.93
N VAL A 64 -25.23 -32.02 -18.91
CA VAL A 64 -26.34 -32.96 -18.82
C VAL A 64 -27.60 -32.27 -18.33
N THR A 65 -28.76 -32.75 -18.68
CA THR A 65 -30.04 -32.19 -18.22
C THR A 65 -30.90 -33.29 -17.60
N ILE A 66 -31.30 -33.09 -16.37
CA ILE A 66 -32.33 -33.89 -15.68
C ILE A 66 -33.65 -33.24 -16.00
N THR A 67 -34.63 -34.04 -16.44
CA THR A 67 -36.00 -33.60 -16.69
C THR A 67 -36.92 -34.23 -15.66
N ILE A 68 -37.79 -33.44 -15.06
CA ILE A 68 -38.91 -33.91 -14.21
C ILE A 68 -40.21 -33.48 -14.89
N ASN A 69 -41.09 -34.41 -15.12
CA ASN A 69 -42.42 -34.12 -15.64
C ASN A 69 -43.31 -33.55 -14.53
N GLN A 70 -43.83 -32.33 -14.75
CA GLN A 70 -44.76 -31.67 -13.85
C GLN A 70 -46.17 -32.30 -13.92
N SER A 71 -47.06 -31.85 -13.07
CA SER A 71 -48.45 -32.41 -13.01
C SER A 71 -49.27 -32.10 -14.24
N ASP A 72 -48.90 -31.06 -15.00
CA ASP A 72 -49.54 -30.70 -16.28
C ASP A 72 -48.79 -31.26 -17.51
N ASP A 73 -47.91 -32.24 -17.30
CA ASP A 73 -47.04 -32.84 -18.32
C ASP A 73 -46.03 -31.88 -18.97
N THR A 74 -45.85 -30.66 -18.42
CA THR A 74 -44.77 -29.77 -18.84
C THR A 74 -43.44 -30.20 -18.22
N PRO A 75 -42.31 -30.09 -18.95
CA PRO A 75 -41.01 -30.48 -18.42
C PRO A 75 -40.42 -29.40 -17.54
N ARG A 76 -39.89 -29.78 -16.37
CA ARG A 76 -38.95 -28.98 -15.59
C ARG A 76 -37.54 -29.52 -15.76
N TYR A 77 -36.60 -28.62 -15.96
CA TYR A 77 -35.21 -28.96 -16.23
C TYR A 77 -34.30 -28.64 -15.07
N PHE A 78 -33.25 -29.45 -14.86
CA PHE A 78 -32.10 -29.19 -14.03
C PHE A 78 -30.86 -29.49 -14.86
N ASN A 79 -30.21 -28.45 -15.36
CA ASN A 79 -29.03 -28.58 -16.19
C ASN A 79 -27.77 -28.31 -15.36
N GLY A 80 -26.67 -28.99 -15.65
CA GLY A 80 -25.37 -28.76 -15.07
C GLY A 80 -24.24 -29.50 -15.75
N LEU A 81 -23.04 -29.39 -15.19
CA LEU A 81 -21.85 -30.08 -15.68
C LEU A 81 -21.51 -31.25 -14.77
N VAL A 82 -21.10 -32.36 -15.36
CA VAL A 82 -20.69 -33.54 -14.60
C VAL A 82 -19.33 -33.29 -13.94
N SER A 83 -19.31 -33.17 -12.62
CA SER A 83 -18.09 -33.01 -11.80
C SER A 83 -17.45 -34.35 -11.44
N ARG A 84 -18.27 -35.37 -11.24
CA ARG A 84 -17.87 -36.71 -10.84
C ARG A 84 -18.73 -37.79 -11.50
N PHE A 85 -18.11 -38.84 -11.93
CA PHE A 85 -18.79 -40.04 -12.47
C PHE A 85 -18.08 -41.27 -11.89
N ALA A 86 -18.85 -42.21 -11.37
CA ALA A 86 -18.34 -43.41 -10.72
C ALA A 86 -19.15 -44.63 -11.12
N GLN A 87 -18.49 -45.74 -11.32
CA GLN A 87 -19.10 -47.05 -11.52
C GLN A 87 -19.29 -47.71 -10.15
N SER A 88 -20.50 -48.02 -9.75
CA SER A 88 -20.86 -48.52 -8.41
C SER A 88 -21.24 -50.00 -8.35
N GLY A 89 -20.85 -50.75 -9.35
CA GLY A 89 -21.18 -52.19 -9.44
C GLY A 89 -22.23 -52.48 -10.51
N GLY A 90 -22.97 -53.56 -10.37
CA GLY A 90 -24.01 -53.97 -11.34
C GLY A 90 -24.54 -55.35 -11.06
N ASP A 91 -25.57 -55.73 -11.78
CA ASP A 91 -26.14 -57.07 -11.78
C ASP A 91 -26.08 -57.67 -13.19
N THR A 92 -26.85 -58.75 -13.46
CA THR A 92 -26.88 -59.41 -14.75
C THR A 92 -27.54 -58.57 -15.84
N LYS A 93 -28.37 -57.58 -15.46
CA LYS A 93 -29.13 -56.75 -16.40
C LYS A 93 -28.54 -55.38 -16.57
N PHE A 94 -28.08 -54.77 -15.46
CA PHE A 94 -27.65 -53.39 -15.43
C PHE A 94 -26.23 -53.21 -14.87
N GLN A 95 -25.47 -52.32 -15.49
CA GLN A 95 -24.32 -51.68 -14.91
C GLN A 95 -24.80 -50.44 -14.16
N ARG A 96 -24.33 -50.22 -12.91
CA ARG A 96 -24.72 -49.07 -12.08
C ARG A 96 -23.65 -48.01 -12.10
N TYR A 97 -24.09 -46.78 -12.20
CA TYR A 97 -23.23 -45.60 -12.12
C TYR A 97 -23.83 -44.58 -11.17
N GLN A 98 -22.96 -43.73 -10.66
CA GLN A 98 -23.32 -42.52 -9.87
C GLN A 98 -22.70 -41.33 -10.54
N MET A 99 -23.46 -40.23 -10.61
CA MET A 99 -23.05 -38.97 -11.24
C MET A 99 -23.35 -37.83 -10.31
N GLU A 100 -22.39 -36.90 -10.21
CA GLU A 100 -22.58 -35.61 -9.53
C GLU A 100 -22.58 -34.52 -10.59
N VAL A 101 -23.62 -33.66 -10.55
CA VAL A 101 -23.86 -32.57 -11.50
C VAL A 101 -23.82 -31.24 -10.73
N VAL A 102 -23.04 -30.30 -11.24
CA VAL A 102 -22.77 -29.00 -10.59
C VAL A 102 -22.92 -27.85 -11.58
N PRO A 103 -23.06 -26.59 -11.12
CA PRO A 103 -23.11 -25.45 -12.02
C PRO A 103 -21.75 -25.20 -12.69
N TRP A 104 -21.76 -24.47 -13.82
CA TRP A 104 -20.52 -24.04 -14.47
C TRP A 104 -19.63 -23.18 -13.53
N THR A 105 -20.24 -22.41 -12.62
CA THR A 105 -19.55 -21.62 -11.61
C THR A 105 -18.71 -22.44 -10.63
N TRP A 106 -19.02 -23.77 -10.48
CA TRP A 106 -18.18 -24.69 -9.72
C TRP A 106 -16.77 -24.79 -10.29
N MET A 107 -16.59 -24.62 -11.62
CA MET A 107 -15.27 -24.61 -12.25
C MET A 107 -14.39 -23.49 -11.70
N LEU A 108 -14.97 -22.37 -11.26
CA LEU A 108 -14.22 -21.26 -10.61
C LEU A 108 -13.58 -21.67 -9.30
N THR A 109 -14.01 -22.75 -8.65
CA THR A 109 -13.35 -23.33 -7.47
C THR A 109 -12.03 -24.04 -7.81
N ARG A 110 -11.77 -24.30 -9.10
CA ARG A 110 -10.56 -24.97 -9.61
C ARG A 110 -9.49 -24.00 -10.12
N TYR A 111 -9.81 -22.72 -10.16
CA TYR A 111 -8.89 -21.66 -10.49
C TYR A 111 -8.59 -20.86 -9.22
N ALA A 112 -7.31 -20.68 -8.89
CA ALA A 112 -6.86 -19.81 -7.84
C ALA A 112 -5.78 -18.86 -8.37
N ASP A 113 -5.79 -17.61 -7.94
CA ASP A 113 -4.87 -16.61 -8.46
C ASP A 113 -4.51 -15.56 -7.38
N CYS A 114 -3.54 -14.69 -7.75
CA CYS A 114 -3.28 -13.42 -7.10
C CYS A 114 -3.38 -12.35 -8.19
N LYS A 115 -4.37 -11.46 -8.06
CA LYS A 115 -4.67 -10.40 -9.04
C LYS A 115 -5.05 -9.12 -8.35
N ILE A 116 -4.73 -8.02 -9.01
CA ILE A 116 -5.09 -6.67 -8.59
C ILE A 116 -6.16 -6.12 -9.54
N PHE A 117 -7.15 -5.46 -8.97
CA PHE A 117 -8.20 -4.73 -9.69
C PHE A 117 -8.19 -3.28 -9.21
N HIS A 118 -8.14 -2.33 -10.16
CA HIS A 118 -8.17 -0.91 -9.88
C HIS A 118 -9.45 -0.28 -10.40
N ASN A 119 -10.03 0.64 -9.63
CA ASN A 119 -11.11 1.53 -10.03
C ASN A 119 -12.30 0.81 -10.69
N LYS A 120 -12.67 -0.36 -10.15
CA LYS A 120 -13.78 -1.18 -10.65
C LYS A 120 -14.87 -1.35 -9.61
N THR A 121 -16.11 -1.33 -10.07
CA THR A 121 -17.24 -1.73 -9.21
C THR A 121 -17.20 -3.24 -8.95
N VAL A 122 -17.86 -3.69 -7.90
CA VAL A 122 -17.98 -5.13 -7.60
C VAL A 122 -18.62 -5.86 -8.77
N GLY A 123 -19.64 -5.28 -9.42
CA GLY A 123 -20.27 -5.86 -10.61
C GLY A 123 -19.30 -6.03 -11.78
N ASP A 124 -18.43 -5.04 -12.03
CA ASP A 124 -17.40 -5.11 -13.07
C ASP A 124 -16.35 -6.19 -12.76
N ILE A 125 -15.94 -6.31 -11.48
CA ILE A 125 -14.97 -7.33 -11.05
C ILE A 125 -15.55 -8.73 -11.29
N ILE A 126 -16.80 -8.99 -10.89
CA ILE A 126 -17.46 -10.29 -11.08
C ILE A 126 -17.52 -10.64 -12.57
N GLN A 127 -17.99 -9.70 -13.40
CA GLN A 127 -18.08 -9.91 -14.84
C GLN A 127 -16.70 -10.13 -15.49
N LYS A 128 -15.68 -9.42 -14.99
CA LYS A 128 -14.29 -9.59 -15.45
C LYS A 128 -13.75 -10.99 -15.12
N VAL A 129 -14.03 -11.51 -13.91
CA VAL A 129 -13.64 -12.87 -13.53
C VAL A 129 -14.30 -13.90 -14.46
N PHE A 130 -15.60 -13.75 -14.77
CA PHE A 130 -16.30 -14.66 -15.69
C PHE A 130 -15.73 -14.56 -17.10
N SER A 131 -15.53 -13.36 -17.63
CA SER A 131 -14.99 -13.15 -18.97
C SER A 131 -13.56 -13.67 -19.13
N ASP A 132 -12.72 -13.55 -18.09
CA ASP A 132 -11.35 -14.09 -18.09
C ASP A 132 -11.34 -15.64 -18.22
N ARG A 133 -12.46 -16.31 -17.88
CA ARG A 133 -12.67 -17.76 -17.99
C ARG A 133 -13.61 -18.14 -19.14
N SER A 134 -14.03 -17.17 -19.96
CA SER A 134 -14.95 -17.39 -21.09
C SER A 134 -16.33 -17.92 -20.70
N PHE A 135 -16.81 -17.64 -19.49
CA PHE A 135 -18.17 -17.94 -19.07
C PHE A 135 -19.11 -16.81 -19.45
N THR A 136 -20.24 -17.15 -20.06
CA THR A 136 -21.24 -16.21 -20.60
C THR A 136 -22.67 -16.43 -20.08
N ASP A 137 -22.94 -17.57 -19.44
CA ASP A 137 -24.27 -17.94 -18.99
C ASP A 137 -24.63 -17.31 -17.63
N PHE A 138 -24.67 -15.99 -17.59
CA PHE A 138 -25.08 -15.22 -16.41
C PHE A 138 -25.91 -14.00 -16.82
N LYS A 139 -26.73 -13.53 -15.87
CA LYS A 139 -27.52 -12.29 -15.96
C LYS A 139 -27.17 -11.44 -14.74
N VAL A 140 -26.89 -10.14 -14.95
CA VAL A 140 -26.65 -9.18 -13.86
C VAL A 140 -27.82 -8.25 -13.75
N SER A 141 -28.52 -8.29 -12.61
CA SER A 141 -29.71 -7.49 -12.29
C SER A 141 -29.49 -6.75 -10.99
N LEU A 142 -28.52 -5.83 -10.98
CA LEU A 142 -28.20 -4.99 -9.83
C LEU A 142 -28.94 -3.67 -9.94
N SER A 143 -29.67 -3.30 -8.89
CA SER A 143 -30.45 -2.06 -8.78
C SER A 143 -29.76 -1.00 -7.94
N GLY A 144 -28.84 -1.42 -7.05
CA GLY A 144 -28.05 -0.55 -6.19
C GLY A 144 -26.94 0.20 -6.93
N THR A 145 -26.49 1.31 -6.35
CA THR A 145 -25.29 2.02 -6.82
C THR A 145 -24.08 1.51 -6.07
N TYR A 146 -23.08 1.04 -6.81
CA TYR A 146 -21.84 0.51 -6.25
C TYR A 146 -20.70 1.46 -6.57
N THR A 147 -20.03 1.94 -5.52
CA THR A 147 -18.83 2.78 -5.67
C THR A 147 -17.69 1.92 -6.22
N ALA A 148 -16.94 2.46 -7.17
CA ALA A 148 -15.74 1.80 -7.67
C ALA A 148 -14.70 1.69 -6.55
N LEU A 149 -14.17 0.49 -6.34
CA LEU A 149 -13.09 0.22 -5.41
C LEU A 149 -11.78 0.73 -6.02
N GLU A 150 -11.08 1.63 -5.33
CA GLU A 150 -9.77 2.13 -5.77
C GLU A 150 -8.78 0.97 -5.95
N TYR A 151 -8.84 0.00 -5.05
CA TYR A 151 -7.93 -1.14 -5.02
C TYR A 151 -8.63 -2.36 -4.42
N CYS A 152 -8.59 -3.48 -5.11
CA CYS A 152 -9.16 -4.74 -4.65
C CYS A 152 -8.26 -5.90 -5.08
N VAL A 153 -7.88 -6.75 -4.16
CA VAL A 153 -6.92 -7.84 -4.39
C VAL A 153 -7.60 -9.19 -4.21
N GLN A 154 -7.53 -10.02 -5.23
CA GLN A 154 -7.66 -11.47 -5.09
C GLN A 154 -6.33 -12.00 -4.60
N TYR A 155 -6.27 -12.60 -3.41
CA TYR A 155 -5.02 -13.07 -2.82
C TYR A 155 -5.08 -14.52 -2.37
N ARG A 156 -4.41 -15.44 -3.11
CA ARG A 156 -4.29 -16.88 -2.79
C ARG A 156 -5.63 -17.56 -2.51
N GLU A 157 -6.67 -17.13 -3.18
CA GLU A 157 -8.04 -17.68 -3.09
C GLU A 157 -8.54 -18.11 -4.46
N THR A 158 -9.57 -18.97 -4.47
CA THR A 158 -10.20 -19.37 -5.72
C THR A 158 -11.00 -18.22 -6.35
N ASP A 159 -11.16 -18.25 -7.67
CA ASP A 159 -12.00 -17.26 -8.37
C ASP A 159 -13.42 -17.25 -7.78
N PHE A 160 -13.94 -18.43 -7.39
CA PHE A 160 -15.25 -18.53 -6.77
C PHE A 160 -15.30 -17.89 -5.36
N ASN A 161 -14.34 -18.17 -4.50
CA ASN A 161 -14.29 -17.55 -3.18
C ASN A 161 -14.16 -16.03 -3.28
N PHE A 162 -13.34 -15.54 -4.22
CA PHE A 162 -13.16 -14.12 -4.46
C PHE A 162 -14.48 -13.42 -4.80
N ILE A 163 -15.22 -13.92 -5.81
CA ILE A 163 -16.51 -13.29 -6.16
C ILE A 163 -17.57 -13.51 -5.09
N SER A 164 -17.56 -14.64 -4.38
CA SER A 164 -18.53 -14.92 -3.31
C SER A 164 -18.40 -13.94 -2.16
N ARG A 165 -17.17 -13.71 -1.63
CA ARG A 165 -16.98 -12.73 -0.55
C ARG A 165 -17.32 -11.32 -0.97
N LEU A 166 -17.03 -10.94 -2.23
CA LEU A 166 -17.41 -9.62 -2.74
C LEU A 166 -18.92 -9.46 -2.84
N MET A 167 -19.64 -10.49 -3.31
CA MET A 167 -21.11 -10.49 -3.33
C MET A 167 -21.69 -10.42 -1.90
N GLU A 168 -21.22 -11.28 -1.01
CA GLU A 168 -21.64 -11.32 0.40
C GLU A 168 -21.41 -9.98 1.10
N GLN A 169 -20.23 -9.36 0.91
CA GLN A 169 -19.90 -8.07 1.51
C GLN A 169 -20.83 -6.95 1.02
N ASN A 170 -21.27 -7.01 -0.22
CA ASN A 170 -22.11 -5.98 -0.84
C ASN A 170 -23.60 -6.33 -0.87
N GLY A 171 -24.04 -7.41 -0.18
CA GLY A 171 -25.43 -7.82 -0.09
C GLY A 171 -26.00 -8.31 -1.43
N ILE A 172 -25.13 -8.69 -2.35
CA ILE A 172 -25.50 -9.27 -3.66
C ILE A 172 -25.69 -10.77 -3.49
N PHE A 173 -26.77 -11.29 -4.01
CA PHE A 173 -27.08 -12.71 -4.01
C PHE A 173 -27.23 -13.26 -5.41
N TYR A 174 -27.22 -14.57 -5.55
CA TYR A 174 -27.44 -15.22 -6.83
C TYR A 174 -28.25 -16.50 -6.67
N PHE A 175 -28.87 -16.94 -7.78
CA PHE A 175 -29.53 -18.23 -7.93
C PHE A 175 -29.40 -18.68 -9.36
N PHE A 176 -29.89 -19.91 -9.69
CA PHE A 176 -29.77 -20.46 -11.03
C PHE A 176 -31.14 -20.63 -11.67
N GLU A 177 -31.25 -20.21 -12.92
CA GLU A 177 -32.34 -20.57 -13.83
C GLU A 177 -31.90 -21.75 -14.68
N HIS A 178 -32.77 -22.76 -14.82
CA HIS A 178 -32.49 -23.97 -15.60
C HIS A 178 -33.40 -24.05 -16.80
N GLU A 179 -32.81 -24.38 -17.94
CA GLU A 179 -33.46 -24.64 -19.23
C GLU A 179 -32.92 -25.97 -19.78
N ASP A 180 -33.53 -26.49 -20.80
CA ASP A 180 -32.97 -27.66 -21.50
C ASP A 180 -31.60 -27.33 -22.09
N GLY A 181 -30.60 -28.13 -21.74
CA GLY A 181 -29.21 -27.96 -22.19
C GLY A 181 -28.44 -26.76 -21.58
N LYS A 182 -29.06 -25.96 -20.71
CA LYS A 182 -28.46 -24.75 -20.20
C LYS A 182 -28.89 -24.42 -18.77
N HIS A 183 -27.97 -23.80 -17.99
CA HIS A 183 -28.32 -23.12 -16.75
C HIS A 183 -27.67 -21.74 -16.71
N THR A 184 -28.36 -20.75 -16.14
CA THR A 184 -27.96 -19.35 -16.13
C THR A 184 -27.87 -18.86 -14.67
N MET A 185 -26.73 -18.30 -14.28
CA MET A 185 -26.57 -17.65 -12.97
C MET A 185 -27.22 -16.27 -13.02
N VAL A 186 -28.19 -16.01 -12.15
CA VAL A 186 -28.83 -14.68 -11.98
C VAL A 186 -28.24 -14.03 -10.75
N ILE A 187 -27.64 -12.87 -10.94
CA ILE A 187 -26.99 -12.08 -9.87
C ILE A 187 -27.86 -10.85 -9.60
N ALA A 188 -28.29 -10.68 -8.35
CA ALA A 188 -29.25 -9.65 -7.98
C ALA A 188 -28.96 -9.06 -6.58
N ASP A 189 -29.63 -7.95 -6.26
CA ASP A 189 -29.51 -7.23 -4.99
C ASP A 189 -30.87 -6.75 -4.43
N SER A 190 -31.97 -7.08 -5.11
CA SER A 190 -33.30 -6.59 -4.78
C SER A 190 -34.32 -7.71 -4.83
N SER A 191 -35.29 -7.68 -3.89
CA SER A 191 -36.42 -8.63 -3.85
C SER A 191 -37.32 -8.58 -5.08
N SER A 192 -37.25 -7.52 -5.89
CA SER A 192 -38.01 -7.40 -7.14
C SER A 192 -37.65 -8.43 -8.21
N ILE A 193 -36.50 -9.10 -8.07
CA ILE A 193 -36.07 -10.17 -8.98
C ILE A 193 -36.87 -11.46 -8.81
N HIS A 194 -37.41 -11.69 -7.60
CA HIS A 194 -38.14 -12.92 -7.28
C HIS A 194 -39.49 -12.94 -8.00
N GLN A 195 -39.58 -13.69 -9.09
CA GLN A 195 -40.83 -13.96 -9.82
C GLN A 195 -41.54 -15.17 -9.21
N SER A 196 -42.81 -15.37 -9.52
CA SER A 196 -43.49 -16.63 -9.18
C SER A 196 -42.81 -17.82 -9.86
N CYS A 197 -42.86 -18.99 -9.24
CA CYS A 197 -42.36 -20.24 -9.85
C CYS A 197 -42.92 -20.40 -11.26
N PRO A 198 -42.10 -20.78 -12.26
CA PRO A 198 -42.56 -20.90 -13.65
C PRO A 198 -43.77 -21.82 -13.77
N GLY A 199 -44.88 -21.29 -14.34
CA GLY A 199 -46.12 -22.02 -14.49
C GLY A 199 -46.94 -22.25 -13.21
N PHE A 200 -46.47 -21.73 -12.05
CA PHE A 200 -47.11 -22.04 -10.77
C PHE A 200 -47.01 -20.84 -9.78
N THR A 201 -48.16 -20.38 -9.31
CA THR A 201 -48.21 -19.18 -8.45
C THR A 201 -48.55 -19.50 -6.99
N SER A 202 -49.31 -20.56 -6.71
CA SER A 202 -49.81 -20.88 -5.39
C SER A 202 -49.78 -22.36 -5.08
N ALA A 203 -49.43 -22.73 -3.84
CA ALA A 203 -49.44 -24.09 -3.33
C ALA A 203 -50.44 -24.21 -2.18
N GLY A 204 -51.35 -25.18 -2.28
CA GLY A 204 -52.25 -25.50 -1.19
C GLY A 204 -51.55 -26.27 -0.06
N PHE A 205 -51.94 -26.01 1.19
CA PHE A 205 -51.49 -26.80 2.34
C PHE A 205 -52.39 -28.00 2.57
N ASN A 206 -51.82 -29.20 2.59
CA ASN A 206 -52.57 -30.42 2.82
C ASN A 206 -51.83 -31.40 3.73
N LEU A 207 -52.33 -31.58 4.97
CA LEU A 207 -51.80 -32.53 5.95
C LEU A 207 -52.17 -33.99 5.67
N ALA A 208 -53.10 -34.29 4.74
CA ALA A 208 -53.59 -35.63 4.54
C ALA A 208 -52.56 -36.54 3.88
N SER A 209 -51.79 -37.23 4.70
CA SER A 209 -51.02 -38.39 4.25
C SER A 209 -51.99 -39.56 3.93
N GLY A 210 -52.26 -39.82 2.66
CA GLY A 210 -52.92 -41.04 2.25
C GLY A 210 -54.29 -40.94 1.61
N GLY A 211 -54.77 -39.80 1.19
CA GLY A 211 -55.96 -39.62 0.38
C GLY A 211 -55.61 -39.06 -0.98
N ILE A 212 -55.79 -39.91 -1.98
CA ILE A 212 -55.92 -39.63 -3.43
C ILE A 212 -55.32 -38.29 -3.88
N ASP A 213 -54.14 -38.36 -4.56
CA ASP A 213 -53.67 -37.49 -5.62
C ASP A 213 -53.78 -35.96 -5.43
N ALA A 214 -53.36 -35.44 -4.28
CA ALA A 214 -53.05 -34.02 -4.15
C ALA A 214 -51.65 -33.80 -4.75
N GLU A 215 -51.58 -33.48 -6.04
CA GLU A 215 -50.36 -33.06 -6.72
C GLU A 215 -50.00 -31.63 -6.32
N ASP A 216 -48.72 -31.33 -6.24
CA ASP A 216 -48.17 -29.98 -6.03
C ASP A 216 -48.64 -29.24 -4.75
N VAL A 217 -48.74 -29.97 -3.63
CA VAL A 217 -49.12 -29.43 -2.31
C VAL A 217 -47.99 -29.40 -1.29
N VAL A 218 -48.09 -28.51 -0.32
CA VAL A 218 -47.23 -28.46 0.84
C VAL A 218 -47.79 -29.40 1.93
N ASN A 219 -46.98 -30.35 2.39
CA ASN A 219 -47.36 -31.42 3.30
C ASN A 219 -47.03 -31.09 4.77
N SER A 220 -45.99 -30.28 5.01
CA SER A 220 -45.61 -29.80 6.33
C SER A 220 -45.16 -28.34 6.29
N TRP A 221 -45.41 -27.64 7.37
CA TRP A 221 -45.06 -26.24 7.54
C TRP A 221 -44.67 -25.96 8.96
N ASN A 222 -43.51 -25.33 9.14
CA ASN A 222 -42.98 -24.89 10.42
C ASN A 222 -42.40 -23.51 10.27
N LEU A 223 -43.09 -22.48 10.76
CA LEU A 223 -42.62 -21.10 10.77
C LEU A 223 -41.93 -20.82 12.11
N GLY A 224 -40.64 -20.54 12.08
CA GLY A 224 -39.81 -20.21 13.22
C GLY A 224 -39.43 -18.74 13.26
N GLN A 225 -39.51 -18.10 14.41
CA GLN A 225 -38.98 -16.77 14.66
C GLN A 225 -37.80 -16.85 15.61
N GLU A 226 -36.69 -16.23 15.28
CA GLU A 226 -35.44 -16.22 16.04
C GLU A 226 -35.16 -14.82 16.61
N LEU A 227 -34.70 -14.77 17.88
CA LEU A 227 -34.20 -13.54 18.48
C LEU A 227 -32.81 -13.21 17.90
N ARG A 228 -32.72 -12.09 17.20
CA ARG A 228 -31.48 -11.61 16.59
C ARG A 228 -31.11 -10.22 17.07
N SER A 229 -29.88 -9.79 16.80
CA SER A 229 -29.38 -8.46 17.16
C SER A 229 -30.24 -7.38 16.51
N GLY A 230 -30.53 -6.32 17.25
CA GLY A 230 -31.43 -5.24 16.83
C GLY A 230 -30.68 -3.99 16.37
N LYS A 231 -29.35 -3.98 16.44
CA LYS A 231 -28.55 -2.83 16.00
C LYS A 231 -27.21 -3.28 15.46
N TYR A 232 -26.79 -2.71 14.35
CA TYR A 232 -25.45 -2.93 13.79
C TYR A 232 -24.71 -1.61 13.72
N THR A 233 -23.50 -1.54 14.27
CA THR A 233 -22.67 -0.33 14.30
C THR A 233 -21.29 -0.67 13.70
N LEU A 234 -20.85 0.16 12.79
CA LEU A 234 -19.55 0.07 12.14
C LEU A 234 -18.74 1.35 12.36
N THR A 235 -17.43 1.23 12.33
CA THR A 235 -16.55 2.39 12.22
C THR A 235 -15.34 2.06 11.38
N ASP A 236 -14.65 3.10 10.88
CA ASP A 236 -13.40 2.96 10.15
C ASP A 236 -12.49 4.17 10.40
N TYR A 237 -11.28 4.12 9.87
CA TYR A 237 -10.32 5.21 9.90
C TYR A 237 -9.81 5.51 8.49
N TYR A 238 -9.91 6.76 8.07
CA TYR A 238 -9.37 7.21 6.80
C TYR A 238 -8.33 8.31 7.01
N PHE A 239 -7.10 8.08 6.53
CA PHE A 239 -5.96 8.93 6.83
C PHE A 239 -6.04 10.33 6.18
N GLU A 240 -6.78 10.50 5.09
CA GLU A 240 -6.98 11.82 4.46
C GLU A 240 -7.95 12.71 5.25
N THR A 241 -8.80 12.09 6.07
CA THR A 241 -9.73 12.78 6.97
C THR A 241 -9.64 12.23 8.39
N PRO A 242 -8.48 12.31 9.06
CA PRO A 242 -8.19 11.56 10.29
C PRO A 242 -9.06 11.95 11.48
N SER A 243 -9.70 13.11 11.45
CA SER A 243 -10.61 13.59 12.48
C SER A 243 -12.10 13.38 12.15
N ALA A 244 -12.43 12.77 10.99
CA ALA A 244 -13.81 12.52 10.62
C ALA A 244 -14.41 11.44 11.53
N ASN A 245 -15.63 11.69 12.02
CA ASN A 245 -16.39 10.67 12.71
C ASN A 245 -17.04 9.74 11.68
N LEU A 246 -16.45 8.55 11.51
CA LEU A 246 -16.93 7.52 10.59
C LEU A 246 -17.88 6.51 11.25
N VAL A 247 -18.22 6.66 12.52
CA VAL A 247 -19.20 5.78 13.19
C VAL A 247 -20.55 5.88 12.48
N ALA A 248 -21.07 4.74 12.05
CA ALA A 248 -22.36 4.57 11.42
C ALA A 248 -23.11 3.42 12.06
N SER A 249 -24.40 3.56 12.26
CA SER A 249 -25.24 2.52 12.85
C SER A 249 -26.61 2.48 12.21
N GLU A 250 -27.19 1.27 12.17
CA GLU A 250 -28.54 1.01 11.70
C GLU A 250 -29.25 0.14 12.72
N SER A 251 -30.54 0.44 12.95
CA SER A 251 -31.40 -0.34 13.84
C SER A 251 -32.34 -1.22 13.01
N THR A 252 -32.66 -2.40 13.54
CA THR A 252 -33.60 -3.31 12.89
C THR A 252 -34.98 -2.69 12.74
N VAL A 253 -35.67 -3.06 11.67
CA VAL A 253 -37.11 -2.78 11.51
C VAL A 253 -38.00 -3.83 12.18
N TYR A 254 -37.42 -4.93 12.70
CA TYR A 254 -38.13 -6.03 13.35
C TYR A 254 -37.81 -6.07 14.85
N GLU A 255 -38.66 -5.46 15.66
CA GLU A 255 -38.51 -5.43 17.11
C GLU A 255 -39.09 -6.70 17.72
N VAL A 256 -38.25 -7.60 18.22
CA VAL A 256 -38.61 -8.88 18.77
C VAL A 256 -37.88 -9.10 20.09
N GLY A 257 -38.63 -9.42 21.19
CA GLY A 257 -38.01 -9.79 22.46
C GLY A 257 -37.10 -8.73 23.10
N GLY A 258 -37.27 -7.44 22.75
CA GLY A 258 -36.43 -6.36 23.26
C GLY A 258 -35.05 -6.29 22.65
N ASN A 259 -34.87 -6.80 21.44
CA ASN A 259 -33.60 -6.89 20.72
C ASN A 259 -32.93 -5.53 20.37
N SER A 260 -33.66 -4.42 20.50
CA SER A 260 -33.11 -3.07 20.27
C SER A 260 -31.90 -2.74 21.17
N GLY A 261 -31.73 -3.44 22.29
CA GLY A 261 -30.58 -3.36 23.18
C GLY A 261 -29.38 -4.22 22.76
N PHE A 262 -29.53 -5.11 21.78
CA PHE A 262 -28.45 -6.01 21.32
C PHE A 262 -27.71 -5.41 20.11
N GLU A 263 -26.53 -4.88 20.38
CA GLU A 263 -25.68 -4.23 19.36
C GLU A 263 -24.54 -5.15 18.93
N LEU A 264 -24.36 -5.25 17.61
CA LEU A 264 -23.15 -5.77 16.97
C LEU A 264 -22.29 -4.57 16.57
N PHE A 265 -21.06 -4.49 17.12
CA PHE A 265 -20.08 -3.49 16.77
C PHE A 265 -18.90 -4.15 16.06
N ASP A 266 -18.49 -3.59 14.93
CA ASP A 266 -17.38 -4.15 14.15
C ASP A 266 -16.43 -3.06 13.62
N TYR A 267 -15.15 -3.43 13.43
CA TYR A 267 -14.06 -2.62 12.89
C TYR A 267 -13.05 -3.55 12.21
N PRO A 268 -12.54 -3.20 11.05
CA PRO A 268 -12.87 -2.05 10.20
C PRO A 268 -14.17 -2.26 9.40
N GLY A 269 -14.82 -1.14 9.04
CA GLY A 269 -16.05 -1.15 8.25
C GLY A 269 -15.85 -1.18 6.73
N ASP A 270 -14.61 -1.04 6.26
CA ASP A 270 -14.21 -1.00 4.83
C ASP A 270 -14.86 0.14 4.04
N TYR A 271 -14.91 1.35 4.62
CA TYR A 271 -15.42 2.55 3.97
C TYR A 271 -14.62 3.81 4.35
N ILE A 272 -14.72 4.83 3.51
CA ILE A 272 -13.97 6.10 3.67
C ILE A 272 -14.87 7.30 3.97
N THR A 273 -16.17 7.19 3.75
CA THR A 273 -17.14 8.23 4.09
C THR A 273 -18.22 7.72 5.05
N ARG A 274 -18.81 8.60 5.85
CA ARG A 274 -19.90 8.24 6.75
C ARG A 274 -21.14 7.74 6.01
N ASN A 275 -21.40 8.26 4.80
CA ASN A 275 -22.54 7.82 4.01
C ASN A 275 -22.39 6.37 3.54
N ASP A 276 -21.18 5.99 3.09
CA ASP A 276 -20.87 4.60 2.75
C ASP A 276 -21.00 3.71 4.00
N GLY A 277 -20.54 4.20 5.16
CA GLY A 277 -20.71 3.51 6.44
C GLY A 277 -22.16 3.28 6.80
N THR A 278 -23.04 4.26 6.58
CA THR A 278 -24.49 4.10 6.80
C THR A 278 -25.07 3.02 5.88
N SER A 279 -24.68 3.02 4.62
CA SER A 279 -25.10 1.99 3.66
C SER A 279 -24.57 0.62 4.06
N ALA A 280 -23.33 0.51 4.50
CA ALA A 280 -22.74 -0.73 5.00
C ALA A 280 -23.46 -1.25 6.25
N ALA A 281 -23.71 -0.38 7.24
CA ALA A 281 -24.45 -0.75 8.47
C ALA A 281 -25.86 -1.23 8.14
N LYS A 282 -26.54 -0.59 7.19
CA LYS A 282 -27.85 -1.03 6.71
C LYS A 282 -27.80 -2.42 6.06
N LEU A 283 -26.81 -2.69 5.21
CA LEU A 283 -26.63 -4.02 4.62
C LEU A 283 -26.40 -5.08 5.70
N ARG A 284 -25.57 -4.78 6.70
CA ARG A 284 -25.31 -5.69 7.82
C ARG A 284 -26.57 -5.95 8.65
N MET A 285 -27.38 -4.91 8.88
CA MET A 285 -28.65 -5.08 9.58
C MET A 285 -29.62 -5.94 8.78
N GLN A 286 -29.73 -5.72 7.47
CA GLN A 286 -30.57 -6.56 6.58
C GLN A 286 -30.09 -8.02 6.52
N GLU A 287 -28.79 -8.29 6.66
CA GLU A 287 -28.24 -9.65 6.76
C GLU A 287 -28.77 -10.35 8.03
N GLU A 288 -28.79 -9.65 9.17
CA GLU A 288 -29.38 -10.15 10.41
C GLU A 288 -30.91 -10.35 10.27
N GLU A 289 -31.58 -9.42 9.63
CA GLU A 289 -33.02 -9.45 9.43
C GLU A 289 -33.49 -10.57 8.51
N ALA A 290 -32.67 -10.98 7.51
CA ALA A 290 -33.04 -12.04 6.58
C ALA A 290 -33.34 -13.38 7.26
N GLY A 291 -32.75 -13.64 8.41
CA GLY A 291 -32.94 -14.87 9.17
C GLY A 291 -33.90 -14.78 10.36
N HIS A 292 -34.59 -13.64 10.58
CA HIS A 292 -35.40 -13.45 11.76
C HIS A 292 -36.71 -14.28 11.75
N LEU A 293 -37.26 -14.55 10.56
CA LEU A 293 -38.52 -15.29 10.36
C LEU A 293 -38.32 -16.23 9.17
N VAL A 294 -38.23 -17.53 9.45
CA VAL A 294 -37.93 -18.57 8.46
C VAL A 294 -38.92 -19.69 8.54
N ALA A 295 -39.43 -20.12 7.42
CA ALA A 295 -40.28 -21.29 7.32
C ALA A 295 -39.53 -22.48 6.71
N HIS A 296 -39.73 -23.64 7.31
CA HIS A 296 -39.29 -24.94 6.80
C HIS A 296 -40.49 -25.78 6.44
N GLY A 297 -40.48 -26.39 5.28
CA GLY A 297 -41.57 -27.22 4.81
C GLY A 297 -41.12 -28.44 4.06
N SER A 298 -42.09 -29.35 3.83
CA SER A 298 -41.95 -30.41 2.87
C SER A 298 -43.11 -30.36 1.88
N SER A 299 -42.87 -30.75 0.63
CA SER A 299 -43.88 -30.75 -0.43
C SER A 299 -43.65 -31.83 -1.45
N VAL A 300 -44.66 -32.06 -2.27
CA VAL A 300 -44.58 -32.84 -3.49
C VAL A 300 -44.65 -31.95 -4.75
N CYS A 301 -44.60 -30.62 -4.53
CA CYS A 301 -44.66 -29.61 -5.59
C CYS A 301 -43.42 -29.68 -6.50
N ARG A 302 -43.60 -30.02 -7.76
CA ARG A 302 -42.53 -30.16 -8.76
C ARG A 302 -42.10 -28.81 -9.34
N TYR A 303 -42.85 -27.72 -9.09
CA TYR A 303 -42.60 -26.38 -9.62
C TYR A 303 -41.64 -25.57 -8.76
N PHE A 304 -41.42 -25.96 -7.49
CA PHE A 304 -40.61 -25.18 -6.57
C PHE A 304 -39.17 -25.03 -7.04
N ALA A 305 -38.69 -23.77 -7.14
CA ALA A 305 -37.36 -23.42 -7.57
C ALA A 305 -36.76 -22.33 -6.64
N THR A 306 -35.48 -22.43 -6.28
CA THR A 306 -34.82 -21.45 -5.47
C THR A 306 -34.71 -20.10 -6.16
N GLY A 307 -34.87 -19.01 -5.39
CA GLY A 307 -34.90 -17.65 -5.95
C GLY A 307 -36.27 -17.23 -6.49
N TYR A 308 -37.25 -18.11 -6.47
CA TYR A 308 -38.61 -17.81 -6.87
C TYR A 308 -39.56 -17.77 -5.67
N LYS A 309 -40.75 -17.24 -5.88
CA LYS A 309 -41.78 -17.10 -4.82
C LYS A 309 -43.04 -17.90 -5.17
N PHE A 310 -43.80 -18.24 -4.13
CA PHE A 310 -45.10 -18.83 -4.21
C PHE A 310 -46.03 -18.29 -3.12
N ASP A 311 -47.35 -18.38 -3.37
CA ASP A 311 -48.36 -18.07 -2.39
C ASP A 311 -48.76 -19.34 -1.66
N LEU A 312 -48.58 -19.42 -0.35
CA LEU A 312 -49.13 -20.50 0.47
C LEU A 312 -50.64 -20.26 0.72
N GLN A 313 -51.47 -21.26 0.42
CA GLN A 313 -52.92 -21.18 0.60
C GLN A 313 -53.42 -22.37 1.42
N ASP A 314 -54.66 -22.25 1.86
CA ASP A 314 -55.39 -23.31 2.59
C ASP A 314 -54.74 -23.77 3.91
N HIS A 315 -53.81 -23.01 4.47
CA HIS A 315 -53.27 -23.32 5.76
C HIS A 315 -54.30 -22.96 6.88
N PRO A 316 -54.55 -23.86 7.87
CA PRO A 316 -55.57 -23.66 8.92
C PRO A 316 -55.40 -22.39 9.74
N GLN A 317 -54.20 -21.85 9.85
CA GLN A 317 -53.91 -20.57 10.45
C GLN A 317 -53.75 -19.52 9.35
N ASP A 318 -54.68 -18.59 9.25
CA ASP A 318 -54.72 -17.54 8.22
C ASP A 318 -53.45 -16.74 8.12
N ALA A 319 -52.76 -16.49 9.20
CA ALA A 319 -51.51 -15.76 9.28
C ALA A 319 -50.34 -16.46 8.53
N MET A 320 -50.47 -17.73 8.21
CA MET A 320 -49.47 -18.47 7.43
C MET A 320 -49.72 -18.38 5.92
N ASN A 321 -50.94 -18.02 5.51
CA ASN A 321 -51.30 -17.84 4.09
C ASN A 321 -50.75 -16.52 3.59
N ASP A 322 -49.53 -16.56 3.04
CA ASP A 322 -48.76 -15.39 2.59
C ASP A 322 -47.86 -15.79 1.38
N THR A 323 -47.23 -14.80 0.80
CA THR A 323 -46.24 -15.01 -0.26
C THR A 323 -44.85 -15.25 0.33
N TYR A 324 -44.18 -16.32 -0.07
CA TYR A 324 -42.87 -16.72 0.42
C TYR A 324 -41.85 -16.86 -0.71
N VAL A 325 -40.59 -16.49 -0.46
CA VAL A 325 -39.45 -16.72 -1.35
C VAL A 325 -38.72 -17.98 -0.93
N LEU A 326 -38.55 -18.91 -1.86
CA LEU A 326 -37.79 -20.16 -1.66
C LEU A 326 -36.30 -19.86 -1.62
N THR A 327 -35.68 -20.06 -0.47
CA THR A 327 -34.26 -19.80 -0.25
C THR A 327 -33.38 -21.02 -0.40
N GLU A 328 -33.93 -22.22 -0.10
CA GLU A 328 -33.23 -23.50 -0.18
C GLU A 328 -34.23 -24.62 -0.51
N ILE A 329 -33.83 -25.56 -1.34
CA ILE A 329 -34.63 -26.75 -1.67
C ILE A 329 -33.72 -27.98 -1.74
N GLN A 330 -34.18 -29.06 -1.11
CA GLN A 330 -33.62 -30.40 -1.25
C GLN A 330 -34.63 -31.28 -2.00
N HIS A 331 -34.27 -31.72 -3.19
CA HIS A 331 -35.10 -32.57 -4.07
C HIS A 331 -34.76 -34.04 -3.89
N ILE A 332 -35.75 -34.87 -3.91
CA ILE A 332 -35.61 -36.33 -3.94
C ILE A 332 -36.64 -36.88 -4.92
N ALA A 333 -36.17 -37.65 -5.90
CA ALA A 333 -37.06 -38.34 -6.84
C ALA A 333 -36.52 -39.74 -7.16
N SER A 334 -37.41 -40.66 -7.44
CA SER A 334 -37.07 -42.03 -7.85
C SER A 334 -38.10 -42.61 -8.79
N VAL A 335 -37.62 -43.47 -9.68
CA VAL A 335 -38.50 -44.28 -10.56
C VAL A 335 -38.97 -45.50 -9.81
N GLY A 336 -40.29 -45.63 -9.65
CA GLY A 336 -40.93 -46.72 -8.95
C GLY A 336 -40.71 -48.06 -9.65
N GLY A 337 -40.39 -49.09 -8.87
CA GLY A 337 -40.12 -50.44 -9.38
C GLY A 337 -38.80 -50.59 -10.15
N GLY A 338 -38.06 -49.52 -10.34
CA GLY A 338 -36.85 -49.48 -11.16
C GLY A 338 -37.13 -49.92 -12.60
N TYR A 339 -36.09 -50.10 -13.38
CA TYR A 339 -36.22 -50.70 -14.73
C TYR A 339 -36.25 -52.22 -14.71
N SER A 340 -36.47 -52.87 -13.54
CA SER A 340 -36.63 -54.33 -13.43
C SER A 340 -38.08 -54.70 -13.67
N GLY A 341 -38.34 -55.42 -14.78
CA GLY A 341 -39.67 -55.91 -15.16
C GLY A 341 -40.24 -56.97 -14.23
N GLY A 342 -40.46 -56.70 -12.99
CA GLY A 342 -41.17 -57.51 -12.01
C GLY A 342 -42.28 -56.69 -11.34
N ASP A 343 -43.42 -57.35 -11.06
CA ASP A 343 -44.64 -56.81 -10.45
C ASP A 343 -44.49 -56.20 -9.04
N GLY A 344 -43.36 -55.64 -8.73
CA GLY A 344 -43.08 -54.88 -7.53
C GLY A 344 -43.49 -53.42 -7.68
N GLY A 345 -44.80 -53.18 -7.59
CA GLY A 345 -45.48 -51.89 -7.76
C GLY A 345 -45.02 -50.79 -6.80
N GLY A 346 -43.91 -50.19 -7.05
CA GLY A 346 -43.61 -48.85 -6.52
C GLY A 346 -44.05 -47.80 -7.54
N SER A 347 -44.74 -46.76 -7.12
CA SER A 347 -45.06 -45.60 -7.94
C SER A 347 -43.81 -44.70 -8.03
N ASP A 348 -43.63 -44.02 -9.16
CA ASP A 348 -42.68 -42.92 -9.29
C ASP A 348 -42.96 -41.91 -8.19
N ASN A 349 -41.91 -41.39 -7.57
CA ASN A 349 -42.04 -40.50 -6.41
C ASN A 349 -41.15 -39.26 -6.58
N TYR A 350 -41.73 -38.11 -6.21
CA TYR A 350 -41.02 -36.86 -6.03
C TYR A 350 -41.42 -36.24 -4.69
N ALA A 351 -40.45 -35.75 -3.96
CA ALA A 351 -40.67 -34.98 -2.77
C ALA A 351 -39.53 -33.92 -2.64
N ASN A 352 -39.83 -32.86 -1.95
CA ASN A 352 -38.81 -31.90 -1.56
C ASN A 352 -38.95 -31.40 -0.13
N HIS A 353 -37.84 -30.98 0.43
CA HIS A 353 -37.79 -30.19 1.65
C HIS A 353 -37.29 -28.80 1.29
N PHE A 354 -37.95 -27.77 1.79
CA PHE A 354 -37.61 -26.42 1.44
C PHE A 354 -37.51 -25.50 2.67
N THR A 355 -36.73 -24.44 2.50
CA THR A 355 -36.66 -23.29 3.40
C THR A 355 -37.11 -22.06 2.63
N CYS A 356 -37.93 -21.22 3.25
CA CYS A 356 -38.38 -19.97 2.65
C CYS A 356 -38.52 -18.87 3.70
N ILE A 357 -38.54 -17.63 3.21
CA ILE A 357 -38.79 -16.43 4.02
C ILE A 357 -40.00 -15.67 3.46
N PRO A 358 -40.72 -14.89 4.25
CA PRO A 358 -41.77 -14.02 3.72
C PRO A 358 -41.22 -13.10 2.61
N ALA A 359 -41.96 -12.91 1.54
CA ALA A 359 -41.54 -12.07 0.40
C ALA A 359 -41.38 -10.59 0.79
N SER A 360 -41.94 -10.17 1.94
CA SER A 360 -41.74 -8.85 2.55
C SER A 360 -40.36 -8.67 3.18
N VAL A 361 -39.64 -9.78 3.47
CA VAL A 361 -38.28 -9.78 4.03
C VAL A 361 -37.27 -9.76 2.88
N LEU A 362 -36.37 -8.80 2.89
CA LEU A 362 -35.32 -8.74 1.87
C LEU A 362 -34.25 -9.78 2.18
N PHE A 363 -34.03 -10.70 1.25
CA PHE A 363 -32.94 -11.66 1.37
C PHE A 363 -31.59 -10.97 1.24
N ARG A 364 -30.66 -11.24 2.17
CA ARG A 364 -29.25 -10.92 2.06
C ARG A 364 -28.42 -12.15 2.40
N PRO A 365 -27.36 -12.43 1.61
CA PRO A 365 -26.49 -13.56 1.89
C PRO A 365 -25.69 -13.30 3.18
N ALA A 366 -25.55 -14.31 4.01
CA ALA A 366 -24.63 -14.27 5.13
C ALA A 366 -23.17 -14.27 4.64
N ARG A 367 -22.30 -13.53 5.33
CA ARG A 367 -20.85 -13.47 5.04
C ARG A 367 -20.17 -14.73 5.55
N LEU A 368 -20.15 -15.78 4.77
CA LEU A 368 -19.55 -17.09 5.11
C LEU A 368 -18.19 -17.31 4.46
N THR A 369 -17.90 -16.60 3.38
CA THR A 369 -16.63 -16.72 2.65
C THR A 369 -15.60 -15.81 3.29
N PRO A 370 -14.53 -16.34 3.91
CA PRO A 370 -13.54 -15.51 4.60
C PRO A 370 -12.76 -14.64 3.63
N LYS A 371 -12.50 -13.37 4.02
CA LYS A 371 -11.56 -12.52 3.32
C LYS A 371 -10.13 -13.06 3.54
N PRO A 372 -9.27 -13.08 2.50
CA PRO A 372 -7.88 -13.50 2.67
C PRO A 372 -7.14 -12.66 3.72
N PHE A 373 -6.34 -13.31 4.52
CA PHE A 373 -5.51 -12.68 5.55
C PHE A 373 -4.03 -12.85 5.24
N VAL A 374 -3.29 -11.74 5.13
CA VAL A 374 -1.84 -11.75 4.92
C VAL A 374 -1.14 -11.82 6.26
N GLN A 375 -0.52 -12.96 6.56
CA GLN A 375 0.01 -13.28 7.89
C GLN A 375 1.29 -12.53 8.28
N GLY A 376 1.99 -11.93 7.32
CA GLY A 376 3.27 -11.26 7.60
C GLY A 376 3.65 -10.25 6.52
N PRO A 377 4.77 -9.52 6.71
CA PRO A 377 5.26 -8.60 5.70
C PRO A 377 5.69 -9.32 4.43
N GLN A 378 5.58 -8.63 3.31
CA GLN A 378 6.05 -9.08 2.00
C GLN A 378 7.06 -8.07 1.46
N THR A 379 7.87 -8.48 0.49
CA THR A 379 8.71 -7.56 -0.26
C THR A 379 8.01 -7.12 -1.54
N ALA A 380 8.27 -5.88 -1.95
CA ALA A 380 7.81 -5.33 -3.22
C ALA A 380 8.85 -4.35 -3.75
N VAL A 381 8.79 -4.06 -5.04
CA VAL A 381 9.68 -3.09 -5.70
C VAL A 381 8.90 -1.81 -6.00
N VAL A 382 9.49 -0.66 -5.68
CA VAL A 382 8.90 0.65 -6.00
C VAL A 382 8.92 0.86 -7.51
N VAL A 383 7.80 1.28 -8.09
CA VAL A 383 7.62 1.52 -9.52
C VAL A 383 7.03 2.91 -9.79
N ASP A 384 7.16 3.40 -11.02
CA ASP A 384 6.62 4.68 -11.48
C ASP A 384 5.35 4.54 -12.34
N GLN A 385 4.56 3.51 -12.07
CA GLN A 385 3.29 3.25 -12.74
C GLN A 385 2.15 4.05 -12.12
N ASN A 386 1.17 4.44 -12.93
CA ASN A 386 -0.01 5.12 -12.46
C ASN A 386 -1.11 4.12 -12.05
N PRO A 387 -1.51 4.03 -10.77
CA PRO A 387 -2.55 3.10 -10.34
C PRO A 387 -3.95 3.42 -10.87
N ALA A 388 -4.16 4.60 -11.44
CA ALA A 388 -5.43 4.96 -12.07
C ALA A 388 -5.57 4.44 -13.52
N SER A 389 -4.51 3.92 -14.11
CA SER A 389 -4.47 3.41 -15.49
C SER A 389 -4.67 1.89 -15.50
N ASP A 390 -5.71 1.41 -16.19
CA ASP A 390 -5.93 -0.03 -16.43
C ASP A 390 -4.88 -0.64 -17.39
N ASP A 391 -4.23 0.20 -18.18
CA ASP A 391 -3.06 -0.15 -18.98
C ASP A 391 -1.80 0.01 -18.13
N ASN A 392 -1.02 -1.05 -18.03
CA ASN A 392 0.33 -1.03 -17.45
C ASN A 392 1.30 -0.14 -18.27
N SER A 393 0.78 0.76 -19.07
CA SER A 393 1.54 1.75 -19.80
C SER A 393 2.00 2.83 -18.82
N SER A 394 3.26 2.76 -18.43
CA SER A 394 3.94 3.90 -17.82
C SER A 394 4.03 5.01 -18.86
N ASP A 395 3.37 6.12 -18.62
CA ASP A 395 3.47 7.30 -19.48
C ASP A 395 4.89 7.91 -19.47
N ASP A 396 5.71 7.62 -18.47
CA ASP A 396 7.13 8.03 -18.39
C ASP A 396 7.89 7.15 -17.37
N THR A 397 8.54 6.08 -17.84
CA THR A 397 9.41 5.19 -17.04
C THR A 397 10.71 5.85 -16.58
N SER A 398 10.87 7.15 -16.75
CA SER A 398 12.09 7.90 -16.47
C SER A 398 12.16 8.52 -15.08
N ASN A 399 11.16 8.32 -14.22
CA ASN A 399 11.13 8.88 -12.89
C ASN A 399 11.98 8.08 -11.91
N GLU A 400 12.98 8.73 -11.30
CA GLU A 400 13.74 8.12 -10.20
C GLU A 400 12.97 8.17 -8.87
N ILE A 401 12.05 9.13 -8.73
CA ILE A 401 11.21 9.33 -7.56
C ILE A 401 9.79 9.57 -8.06
N TRP A 402 8.87 8.65 -7.70
CA TRP A 402 7.45 8.75 -8.00
C TRP A 402 6.67 8.77 -6.69
N VAL A 403 6.08 9.92 -6.35
CA VAL A 403 5.49 10.17 -5.03
C VAL A 403 4.33 11.14 -5.14
N ASP A 404 3.30 10.92 -4.33
CA ASP A 404 2.17 11.84 -4.21
C ASP A 404 2.35 12.91 -3.10
N LYS A 405 1.35 13.76 -2.92
CA LYS A 405 1.35 14.83 -1.92
C LYS A 405 1.41 14.35 -0.45
N TYR A 406 1.15 13.08 -0.18
CA TYR A 406 1.20 12.47 1.16
C TYR A 406 2.47 11.66 1.40
N GLY A 407 3.40 11.66 0.44
CA GLY A 407 4.61 10.85 0.53
C GLY A 407 4.38 9.37 0.27
N ARG A 408 3.27 9.01 -0.37
CA ARG A 408 2.95 7.64 -0.80
C ARG A 408 3.71 7.30 -2.07
N VAL A 409 4.03 6.03 -2.23
CA VAL A 409 4.66 5.48 -3.44
C VAL A 409 3.85 4.30 -3.96
N VAL A 410 4.14 3.89 -5.19
CA VAL A 410 3.49 2.75 -5.84
C VAL A 410 4.49 1.61 -5.91
N VAL A 411 4.03 0.38 -5.65
CA VAL A 411 4.89 -0.80 -5.64
C VAL A 411 4.34 -1.92 -6.53
N GLN A 412 5.23 -2.78 -7.00
CA GLN A 412 4.91 -4.01 -7.71
C GLN A 412 5.24 -5.21 -6.83
N PHE A 413 4.25 -6.06 -6.61
CA PHE A 413 4.42 -7.30 -5.85
C PHE A 413 4.97 -8.43 -6.72
N PRO A 414 5.87 -9.28 -6.21
CA PRO A 414 6.45 -10.41 -6.96
C PRO A 414 5.41 -11.44 -7.44
N TRP A 415 4.28 -11.56 -6.75
CA TRP A 415 3.21 -12.50 -7.09
C TRP A 415 2.29 -11.98 -8.20
N ASP A 416 2.31 -10.70 -8.53
CA ASP A 416 1.50 -10.17 -9.61
C ASP A 416 2.10 -10.54 -10.97
N ARG A 417 1.51 -11.56 -11.59
CA ARG A 417 1.96 -12.09 -12.88
C ARG A 417 1.73 -11.15 -14.07
N LYS A 418 0.81 -10.20 -13.91
CA LYS A 418 0.52 -9.19 -14.94
C LYS A 418 1.46 -7.99 -14.87
N LYS A 419 2.34 -7.96 -13.86
CA LYS A 419 3.24 -6.84 -13.60
C LYS A 419 2.50 -5.50 -13.45
N GLY A 420 1.30 -5.55 -12.89
CA GLY A 420 0.56 -4.37 -12.48
C GLY A 420 1.22 -3.67 -11.29
N CYS A 421 0.57 -2.66 -10.78
CA CYS A 421 1.05 -1.93 -9.61
C CYS A 421 0.02 -1.97 -8.47
N SER A 422 0.46 -1.60 -7.28
CA SER A 422 -0.41 -1.39 -6.12
C SER A 422 -1.21 -0.08 -6.25
N CYS A 423 -2.10 0.18 -5.30
CA CYS A 423 -2.54 1.56 -5.01
C CYS A 423 -1.37 2.41 -4.52
N TRP A 424 -1.63 3.71 -4.27
CA TRP A 424 -0.72 4.56 -3.54
C TRP A 424 -0.54 4.06 -2.10
N VAL A 425 0.68 3.61 -1.76
CA VAL A 425 0.99 2.99 -0.46
C VAL A 425 1.68 3.99 0.45
N ARG A 426 1.16 4.17 1.66
CA ARG A 426 1.78 5.01 2.70
C ARG A 426 3.12 4.44 3.13
N VAL A 427 4.08 5.31 3.43
CA VAL A 427 5.41 4.94 3.90
C VAL A 427 5.57 5.32 5.37
N SER A 428 5.88 4.35 6.22
CA SER A 428 6.24 4.60 7.61
C SER A 428 7.54 5.40 7.68
N GLN A 429 7.57 6.46 8.49
CA GLN A 429 8.73 7.28 8.77
C GLN A 429 9.11 7.11 10.24
N GLU A 430 10.37 7.29 10.56
CA GLU A 430 10.85 7.17 11.95
C GLU A 430 10.20 8.20 12.89
N TRP A 431 9.87 9.36 12.36
CA TRP A 431 9.20 10.44 13.07
C TRP A 431 8.29 11.21 12.11
N ALA A 432 7.01 11.36 12.46
CA ALA A 432 6.01 12.04 11.63
C ALA A 432 5.11 12.92 12.50
N GLY A 433 5.23 14.23 12.36
CA GLY A 433 4.39 15.22 13.03
C GLY A 433 3.80 16.22 12.04
N GLN A 434 3.07 17.22 12.55
CA GLN A 434 2.44 18.25 11.74
C GLN A 434 3.51 19.24 11.21
N GLY A 435 4.04 18.98 10.02
CA GLY A 435 5.05 19.80 9.36
C GLY A 435 6.46 19.62 9.91
N TYR A 436 6.72 18.58 10.72
CA TYR A 436 8.04 18.22 11.21
C TYR A 436 8.22 16.71 11.33
N GLY A 437 9.46 16.25 11.35
CA GLY A 437 9.81 14.83 11.44
C GLY A 437 10.92 14.43 10.48
N SER A 438 11.10 13.12 10.29
CA SER A 438 12.00 12.56 9.27
C SER A 438 11.22 12.23 8.01
N MET A 439 11.83 12.44 6.85
CA MET A 439 11.21 12.10 5.56
C MET A 439 12.26 11.51 4.62
N ALA A 440 12.10 10.24 4.29
CA ALA A 440 12.90 9.57 3.29
C ALA A 440 11.99 8.77 2.35
N ILE A 441 11.85 9.23 1.12
CA ILE A 441 10.98 8.62 0.11
C ILE A 441 11.71 7.47 -0.57
N PRO A 442 11.14 6.24 -0.61
CA PRO A 442 11.67 5.15 -1.40
C PRO A 442 11.69 5.52 -2.88
N ARG A 443 12.79 5.21 -3.58
CA ARG A 443 12.95 5.52 -4.99
C ARG A 443 12.56 4.34 -5.86
N VAL A 444 12.23 4.60 -7.11
CA VAL A 444 11.94 3.58 -8.12
C VAL A 444 13.08 2.56 -8.21
N GLY A 445 12.74 1.28 -8.24
CA GLY A 445 13.67 0.16 -8.24
C GLY A 445 14.13 -0.29 -6.85
N GLN A 446 13.83 0.43 -5.76
CA GLN A 446 14.16 0.00 -4.40
C GLN A 446 13.19 -1.07 -3.91
N GLU A 447 13.72 -2.04 -3.17
CA GLU A 447 12.93 -3.06 -2.50
C GLU A 447 12.47 -2.57 -1.12
N VAL A 448 11.16 -2.72 -0.87
CA VAL A 448 10.51 -2.29 0.36
C VAL A 448 9.82 -3.45 1.05
N LEU A 449 9.68 -3.36 2.37
CA LEU A 449 8.87 -4.26 3.18
C LEU A 449 7.46 -3.68 3.29
N VAL A 450 6.47 -4.46 2.87
CA VAL A 450 5.07 -4.10 2.90
C VAL A 450 4.35 -4.96 3.92
N SER A 451 3.75 -4.33 4.91
CA SER A 451 2.80 -4.92 5.85
C SER A 451 1.37 -4.57 5.41
N PHE A 452 0.39 -5.21 6.00
CA PHE A 452 -1.01 -5.04 5.65
C PHE A 452 -1.80 -4.73 6.93
N LEU A 453 -2.52 -3.62 6.94
CA LEU A 453 -3.33 -3.23 8.09
C LEU A 453 -4.43 -4.27 8.31
N GLU A 454 -4.57 -4.77 9.54
CA GLU A 454 -5.45 -5.89 9.90
C GLU A 454 -5.27 -7.16 9.04
N GLY A 455 -4.10 -7.32 8.41
CA GLY A 455 -3.84 -8.42 7.48
C GLY A 455 -4.60 -8.34 6.16
N ASP A 456 -5.28 -7.25 5.89
CA ASP A 456 -6.10 -7.03 4.69
C ASP A 456 -5.21 -6.76 3.45
N PRO A 457 -5.24 -7.62 2.41
CA PRO A 457 -4.46 -7.41 1.19
C PRO A 457 -4.79 -6.09 0.48
N ASP A 458 -5.96 -5.51 0.73
CA ASP A 458 -6.40 -4.24 0.15
C ASP A 458 -5.84 -3.01 0.89
N ARG A 459 -5.18 -3.19 2.07
CA ARG A 459 -4.66 -2.12 2.94
C ARG A 459 -3.14 -2.20 3.16
N PRO A 460 -2.31 -2.13 2.09
CA PRO A 460 -0.86 -2.19 2.21
C PRO A 460 -0.27 -0.93 2.86
N ILE A 461 0.82 -1.11 3.62
CA ILE A 461 1.64 -0.04 4.19
C ILE A 461 3.11 -0.43 4.15
N ILE A 462 3.99 0.45 3.69
CA ILE A 462 5.44 0.22 3.69
C ILE A 462 5.98 0.48 5.09
N THR A 463 6.60 -0.54 5.69
CA THR A 463 7.15 -0.51 7.06
C THR A 463 8.67 -0.54 7.10
N GLY A 464 9.35 -0.78 5.96
CA GLY A 464 10.81 -0.84 5.91
C GLY A 464 11.36 -0.92 4.50
N ARG A 465 12.68 -1.06 4.42
CA ARG A 465 13.46 -1.19 3.18
C ARG A 465 14.57 -2.21 3.39
N VAL A 466 14.96 -2.91 2.33
CA VAL A 466 16.04 -3.88 2.35
C VAL A 466 16.94 -3.70 1.13
N TYR A 467 18.23 -3.97 1.33
CA TYR A 467 19.16 -4.08 0.21
C TYR A 467 19.00 -5.43 -0.47
N ASN A 468 19.35 -5.50 -1.74
CA ASN A 468 19.38 -6.74 -2.51
C ASN A 468 20.58 -6.75 -3.47
N ALA A 469 20.66 -7.74 -4.35
CA ALA A 469 21.80 -7.91 -5.25
C ALA A 469 21.97 -6.78 -6.30
N THR A 470 20.91 -6.00 -6.57
CA THR A 470 20.94 -4.86 -7.51
C THR A 470 20.96 -3.51 -6.78
N GLN A 471 20.27 -3.41 -5.64
CA GLN A 471 20.27 -2.24 -4.77
C GLN A 471 21.17 -2.54 -3.57
N THR A 472 22.49 -2.38 -3.77
CA THR A 472 23.52 -2.84 -2.83
C THR A 472 23.76 -1.84 -1.69
N VAL A 473 24.42 -2.31 -0.63
CA VAL A 473 24.87 -1.47 0.50
C VAL A 473 25.85 -0.40 0.05
N PRO A 474 25.93 0.77 0.73
CA PRO A 474 26.80 1.89 0.33
C PRO A 474 28.28 1.61 0.34
N TYR A 475 28.74 0.62 1.13
CA TYR A 475 30.15 0.26 1.28
C TYR A 475 30.34 -1.24 1.17
N THR A 476 31.48 -1.68 0.65
CA THR A 476 31.84 -3.08 0.52
C THR A 476 31.89 -3.76 1.89
N LEU A 477 31.09 -4.80 2.06
CA LEU A 477 31.12 -5.64 3.25
C LEU A 477 31.85 -6.95 2.95
N PRO A 478 32.58 -7.54 3.93
CA PRO A 478 32.71 -7.10 5.33
C PRO A 478 33.80 -6.06 5.60
N ASP A 479 34.50 -5.54 4.60
CA ASP A 479 35.69 -4.68 4.75
C ASP A 479 35.41 -3.42 5.58
N TYR A 480 34.22 -2.84 5.44
CA TYR A 480 33.79 -1.62 6.10
C TYR A 480 32.64 -1.85 7.10
N GLN A 481 32.64 -2.97 7.79
CA GLN A 481 31.58 -3.36 8.74
C GLN A 481 31.44 -2.42 9.95
N THR A 482 32.46 -1.60 10.23
CA THR A 482 32.46 -0.60 11.31
C THR A 482 31.86 0.73 10.92
N ARG A 483 31.41 0.89 9.66
CA ARG A 483 30.79 2.11 9.16
C ARG A 483 29.29 2.11 9.33
N SER A 484 28.79 3.21 9.89
CA SER A 484 27.37 3.56 9.85
C SER A 484 27.19 4.82 9.02
N THR A 485 26.24 4.84 8.07
CA THR A 485 26.08 5.95 7.16
C THR A 485 24.64 6.28 6.83
N PHE A 486 24.37 7.57 6.67
CA PHE A 486 23.20 8.10 6.00
C PHE A 486 23.66 8.79 4.72
N MET A 487 23.54 8.08 3.59
CA MET A 487 24.01 8.53 2.28
C MET A 487 22.83 8.74 1.34
N THR A 488 22.76 9.90 0.70
CA THR A 488 21.80 10.22 -0.35
C THR A 488 22.46 10.14 -1.70
N ARG A 489 21.69 10.34 -2.77
CA ARG A 489 22.23 10.44 -4.15
C ARG A 489 21.49 11.54 -4.87
N SER A 490 22.24 12.34 -5.65
CA SER A 490 21.64 13.38 -6.49
C SER A 490 20.57 12.79 -7.42
N SER A 491 19.50 13.49 -7.66
CA SER A 491 18.41 13.19 -8.58
C SER A 491 18.15 14.45 -9.44
N LYS A 492 17.97 14.31 -10.74
CA LYS A 492 17.83 13.18 -11.61
C LYS A 492 19.21 12.87 -12.26
N GLY A 493 19.52 11.58 -12.46
CA GLY A 493 20.74 11.18 -13.15
C GLY A 493 22.01 11.17 -12.30
N GLY A 494 21.91 11.10 -10.97
CA GLY A 494 23.05 11.02 -10.06
C GLY A 494 23.87 9.73 -10.20
N SER A 495 25.19 9.83 -10.03
CA SER A 495 26.12 8.71 -10.02
C SER A 495 26.62 8.37 -8.62
N SER A 496 27.46 7.34 -8.50
CA SER A 496 28.11 6.97 -7.24
C SER A 496 29.01 8.06 -6.66
N SER A 497 29.42 9.06 -7.45
CA SER A 497 30.21 10.19 -7.01
C SER A 497 29.40 11.44 -6.61
N THR A 498 28.09 11.47 -6.87
CA THR A 498 27.21 12.63 -6.59
C THR A 498 26.23 12.33 -5.45
N TYR A 499 26.64 12.68 -4.21
CA TYR A 499 25.92 12.29 -3.01
C TYR A 499 26.20 13.26 -1.85
N ASN A 500 25.27 13.32 -0.88
CA ASN A 500 25.51 13.87 0.45
C ASN A 500 25.63 12.70 1.45
N GLU A 501 26.44 12.89 2.52
CA GLU A 501 26.68 11.82 3.47
C GLU A 501 26.95 12.35 4.88
N LEU A 502 26.34 11.69 5.85
CA LEU A 502 26.75 11.68 7.25
C LEU A 502 27.21 10.26 7.60
N ARG A 503 28.48 10.09 7.92
CA ARG A 503 29.09 8.79 8.21
C ARG A 503 29.81 8.78 9.54
N PHE A 504 29.71 7.68 10.24
CA PHE A 504 30.49 7.33 11.41
C PHE A 504 31.39 6.13 11.05
N GLU A 505 32.68 6.24 11.34
CA GLU A 505 33.62 5.12 11.32
C GLU A 505 34.02 4.81 12.76
N ASP A 506 33.73 3.61 13.25
CA ASP A 506 33.96 3.19 14.63
C ASP A 506 35.16 2.24 14.78
N LYS A 507 36.02 2.17 13.76
CA LYS A 507 37.22 1.35 13.83
C LYS A 507 38.22 1.94 14.81
N THR A 508 38.55 1.22 15.90
CA THR A 508 39.47 1.64 16.94
C THR A 508 40.77 2.21 16.39
N GLY A 509 41.11 3.45 16.79
CA GLY A 509 42.29 4.19 16.33
C GLY A 509 42.14 4.83 14.94
N SER A 510 40.94 4.78 14.35
CA SER A 510 40.62 5.41 13.06
C SER A 510 39.20 5.95 13.04
N GLU A 511 38.66 6.25 14.21
CA GLU A 511 37.31 6.77 14.40
C GLU A 511 37.16 8.11 13.65
N GLN A 512 36.03 8.28 13.00
CA GLN A 512 35.77 9.47 12.18
C GLN A 512 34.27 9.80 12.15
N VAL A 513 33.93 11.08 12.31
CA VAL A 513 32.67 11.64 11.84
C VAL A 513 32.94 12.38 10.54
N PHE A 514 32.27 11.98 9.48
CA PHE A 514 32.45 12.56 8.15
C PHE A 514 31.13 13.18 7.68
N LEU A 515 31.16 14.46 7.31
CA LEU A 515 30.05 15.18 6.74
C LEU A 515 30.42 15.71 5.37
N ARG A 516 29.65 15.37 4.36
CA ARG A 516 29.86 15.78 2.96
C ARG A 516 28.59 16.37 2.36
N GLY A 517 28.68 17.60 1.88
CA GLY A 517 27.72 18.24 0.99
C GLY A 517 28.19 18.11 -0.46
N GLN A 518 27.32 17.67 -1.37
CA GLN A 518 27.64 17.58 -2.80
C GLN A 518 27.76 18.96 -3.46
N TYR A 519 27.02 19.94 -2.96
CA TYR A 519 27.00 21.29 -3.51
C TYR A 519 27.18 22.32 -2.37
N ASP A 520 26.17 22.67 -1.66
CA ASP A 520 26.23 23.66 -0.59
C ASP A 520 26.16 23.00 0.79
N TYR A 521 26.72 23.67 1.79
CA TYR A 521 26.60 23.35 3.20
C TYR A 521 26.25 24.60 3.98
N ASP A 522 25.02 24.73 4.46
CA ASP A 522 24.50 25.84 5.20
C ASP A 522 24.33 25.46 6.69
N THR A 523 24.81 26.33 7.57
CA THR A 523 24.60 26.22 9.02
C THR A 523 23.94 27.48 9.53
N ASN A 524 22.76 27.38 10.14
CA ASN A 524 22.06 28.52 10.77
C ASN A 524 21.83 28.23 12.25
N ILE A 525 22.48 28.99 13.11
CA ILE A 525 22.42 28.84 14.57
C ILE A 525 21.87 30.14 15.16
N LEU A 526 20.72 30.05 15.79
CA LEU A 526 20.01 31.24 16.32
C LEU A 526 20.53 31.74 17.66
N HIS A 527 21.40 30.99 18.31
CA HIS A 527 21.98 31.39 19.61
C HIS A 527 23.51 31.19 19.60
N ASP A 528 24.07 30.24 20.27
CA ASP A 528 25.50 30.04 20.39
C ASP A 528 26.04 28.89 19.56
N SER A 529 27.18 29.06 18.91
CA SER A 529 28.01 27.98 18.36
C SER A 529 29.26 27.83 19.16
N ARG A 530 29.63 26.62 19.58
CA ARG A 530 30.85 26.32 20.34
C ARG A 530 31.58 25.14 19.68
N GLU A 531 32.88 25.34 19.46
CA GLU A 531 33.75 24.31 18.89
C GLU A 531 34.97 24.12 19.77
N ALA A 532 35.35 22.88 20.08
CA ALA A 532 36.55 22.53 20.82
C ALA A 532 37.31 21.44 20.04
N ILE A 533 38.53 21.78 19.62
CA ILE A 533 39.40 20.90 18.84
C ILE A 533 40.55 20.45 19.72
N GLY A 534 40.66 19.16 20.01
CA GLY A 534 41.69 18.57 20.88
C GLY A 534 43.10 18.50 20.26
N ASN A 535 43.21 18.63 18.95
CA ASN A 535 44.49 18.61 18.23
C ASN A 535 44.53 19.74 17.20
N ASN A 536 44.46 19.49 15.94
CA ASN A 536 44.64 20.50 14.90
C ASN A 536 43.31 20.86 14.24
N LEU A 537 43.10 22.14 13.95
CA LEU A 537 42.08 22.63 13.02
C LEU A 537 42.76 23.03 11.71
N SER A 538 42.33 22.43 10.60
CA SER A 538 42.76 22.76 9.23
C SER A 538 41.58 23.30 8.42
N LEU A 539 41.70 24.51 7.87
CA LEU A 539 40.71 25.14 7.03
C LEU A 539 41.35 25.44 5.66
N ALA A 540 40.79 24.91 4.59
CA ALA A 540 41.20 25.19 3.23
C ALA A 540 40.03 25.77 2.42
N VAL A 541 40.16 27.02 1.99
CA VAL A 541 39.16 27.73 1.16
C VAL A 541 39.77 28.00 -0.21
N THR A 542 39.16 27.50 -1.26
CA THR A 542 39.71 27.59 -2.65
C THR A 542 39.51 28.98 -3.27
N LYS A 543 38.46 29.70 -2.87
CA LYS A 543 38.12 31.04 -3.37
C LYS A 543 38.14 32.05 -2.22
N ASP A 544 37.04 32.63 -1.86
CA ASP A 544 36.93 33.71 -0.95
C ASP A 544 36.48 33.25 0.45
N GLN A 545 37.11 33.75 1.49
CA GLN A 545 36.60 33.64 2.85
C GLN A 545 36.09 35.02 3.29
N MET A 546 34.82 35.08 3.70
CA MET A 546 34.18 36.29 4.20
C MET A 546 33.77 36.07 5.66
N GLU A 547 34.12 37.02 6.51
CA GLU A 547 33.78 37.01 7.95
C GLU A 547 33.22 38.36 8.35
N SER A 548 32.11 38.36 9.09
CA SER A 548 31.52 39.56 9.67
C SER A 548 31.20 39.30 11.16
N VAL A 549 31.78 40.13 12.04
CA VAL A 549 31.57 40.05 13.50
C VAL A 549 30.90 41.33 13.95
N GLY A 550 29.66 41.24 14.45
CA GLY A 550 28.90 42.41 14.92
C GLY A 550 29.34 42.96 16.29
N GLY A 551 30.09 42.20 17.04
CA GLY A 551 30.65 42.57 18.34
C GLY A 551 32.18 42.50 18.36
N ASP A 552 32.75 42.03 19.44
CA ASP A 552 34.20 41.92 19.62
C ASP A 552 34.74 40.61 19.04
N ARG A 553 35.90 40.66 18.40
CA ARG A 553 36.71 39.50 18.03
C ARG A 553 37.89 39.36 18.97
N HIS A 554 37.97 38.26 19.70
CA HIS A 554 39.09 37.90 20.57
C HIS A 554 39.89 36.77 19.92
N GLU A 555 41.20 36.97 19.77
CA GLU A 555 42.14 35.99 19.24
C GLU A 555 43.34 35.86 20.18
N GLN A 556 43.67 34.63 20.59
CA GLN A 556 44.86 34.32 21.40
C GLN A 556 45.64 33.17 20.73
N VAL A 557 46.87 33.46 20.35
CA VAL A 557 47.83 32.50 19.78
C VAL A 557 49.02 32.35 20.74
N THR A 558 49.13 31.17 21.38
CA THR A 558 50.23 30.91 22.32
C THR A 558 51.55 30.66 21.59
N GLY A 559 51.49 30.12 20.40
CA GLY A 559 52.63 29.83 19.54
C GLY A 559 52.94 31.00 18.59
N LYS A 560 53.32 30.62 17.36
CA LYS A 560 53.59 31.57 16.28
C LYS A 560 52.30 31.90 15.53
N HIS A 561 52.10 33.16 15.24
CA HIS A 561 51.16 33.60 14.19
C HIS A 561 51.96 33.88 12.92
N ILE A 562 51.67 33.19 11.85
CA ILE A 562 52.34 33.31 10.54
C ILE A 562 51.30 33.62 9.50
N GLU A 563 51.47 34.77 8.83
CA GLU A 563 50.54 35.26 7.82
C GLU A 563 51.32 35.56 6.54
N LYS A 564 50.79 35.14 5.38
CA LYS A 564 51.33 35.43 4.05
C LYS A 564 50.20 35.92 3.16
N ILE A 565 50.29 37.14 2.67
CA ILE A 565 49.33 37.79 1.80
C ILE A 565 49.99 37.97 0.42
N GLY A 566 49.44 37.39 -0.60
CA GLY A 566 49.97 37.46 -1.96
C GLY A 566 49.54 38.73 -2.73
N GLY A 567 48.57 39.46 -2.23
CA GLY A 567 48.07 40.72 -2.80
C GLY A 567 48.14 41.85 -1.80
N ASP A 568 47.19 42.78 -1.86
CA ASP A 568 47.15 43.94 -0.96
C ASP A 568 46.53 43.56 0.42
N SER A 569 47.12 44.13 1.47
CA SER A 569 46.52 44.09 2.80
C SER A 569 46.02 45.51 3.18
N ASN A 570 44.69 45.60 3.39
CA ASN A 570 44.07 46.89 3.74
C ASN A 570 43.48 46.80 5.16
N SER A 571 43.88 47.68 6.03
CA SER A 571 43.36 47.79 7.39
C SER A 571 42.82 49.20 7.66
N ASN A 572 41.57 49.30 8.10
CA ASN A 572 40.96 50.57 8.53
C ASN A 572 40.51 50.46 10.01
N ILE A 573 41.16 51.19 10.89
CA ILE A 573 40.88 51.19 12.33
C ILE A 573 40.42 52.57 12.72
N THR A 574 39.16 52.71 13.12
CA THR A 574 38.58 54.02 13.53
C THR A 574 38.96 54.40 14.96
N GLY A 575 39.35 53.45 15.74
CA GLY A 575 39.83 53.62 17.11
C GLY A 575 41.36 53.62 17.21
N ASN A 576 41.90 53.13 18.32
CA ASN A 576 43.35 53.05 18.57
C ASN A 576 43.92 51.71 18.06
N LEU A 577 45.05 51.75 17.41
CA LEU A 577 45.92 50.60 17.18
C LEU A 577 47.03 50.60 18.26
N ASN A 578 47.00 49.70 19.23
CA ASN A 578 47.99 49.48 20.21
C ASN A 578 48.81 48.22 19.93
N GLN A 579 50.10 48.39 19.63
CA GLN A 579 51.00 47.28 19.35
C GLN A 579 52.14 47.22 20.33
N LYS A 580 52.36 46.11 21.01
CA LYS A 580 53.50 45.87 21.91
C LYS A 580 54.32 44.69 21.44
N VAL A 581 55.59 44.90 21.11
CA VAL A 581 56.49 43.82 20.68
C VAL A 581 57.56 43.65 21.75
N GLY A 582 57.66 42.49 22.38
CA GLY A 582 58.62 42.16 23.40
C GLY A 582 60.05 41.94 22.88
N GLY A 583 60.19 41.63 21.63
CA GLY A 583 61.44 41.43 20.91
C GLY A 583 61.71 42.56 19.90
N THR A 584 62.04 42.16 18.70
CA THR A 584 62.34 43.09 17.57
C THR A 584 61.11 43.29 16.69
N LEU A 585 60.75 44.54 16.41
CA LEU A 585 59.88 44.88 15.29
C LEU A 585 60.76 45.13 14.09
N SER A 586 60.57 44.31 13.03
CA SER A 586 61.30 44.42 11.79
C SER A 586 60.32 44.77 10.65
N LEU A 587 60.54 45.91 9.99
CA LEU A 587 59.69 46.34 8.86
C LEU A 587 60.62 46.56 7.66
N GLN A 588 60.31 45.79 6.59
CA GLN A 588 60.98 45.95 5.30
C GLN A 588 59.96 46.32 4.22
N VAL A 589 60.18 47.43 3.55
CA VAL A 589 59.31 47.95 2.51
C VAL A 589 60.12 48.05 1.21
N GLY A 590 59.67 47.36 0.16
CA GLY A 590 60.36 47.28 -1.11
C GLY A 590 60.31 48.57 -1.96
N SER A 591 59.35 49.44 -1.68
CA SER A 591 59.18 50.72 -2.42
C SER A 591 59.10 51.90 -1.46
N ASN A 592 57.91 52.39 -1.12
CA ASN A 592 57.73 53.62 -0.32
C ASN A 592 57.10 53.29 1.01
N LEU A 593 57.63 53.96 2.08
CA LEU A 593 56.97 54.02 3.39
C LEU A 593 56.44 55.42 3.59
N TYR A 594 55.12 55.58 3.78
CA TYR A 594 54.50 56.87 4.09
C TYR A 594 53.83 56.76 5.47
N GLU A 595 54.27 57.68 6.33
CA GLU A 595 53.65 57.80 7.66
C GLU A 595 53.17 59.27 7.86
N LYS A 596 51.91 59.41 8.33
CA LYS A 596 51.32 60.72 8.59
C LYS A 596 50.55 60.67 9.89
N SER A 597 50.91 61.62 10.78
CA SER A 597 50.21 61.87 12.04
C SER A 597 49.51 63.25 12.00
N GLY A 598 48.27 63.27 12.48
CA GLY A 598 47.51 64.55 12.58
C GLY A 598 47.96 65.49 13.73
N SER A 599 48.67 64.98 14.72
CA SER A 599 49.15 65.73 15.85
C SER A 599 50.66 65.48 16.10
N ASN A 600 50.97 64.49 16.90
CA ASN A 600 52.34 64.24 17.31
C ASN A 600 52.90 62.96 16.63
N TYR A 601 54.10 63.01 16.21
CA TYR A 601 54.87 61.86 15.76
C TYR A 601 56.12 61.73 16.64
N GLY A 602 56.16 60.70 17.48
CA GLY A 602 57.24 60.52 18.45
C GLY A 602 58.05 59.24 18.20
N HIS A 603 59.39 59.39 18.09
CA HIS A 603 60.30 58.25 18.14
C HIS A 603 61.23 58.38 19.32
N GLN A 604 61.33 57.28 20.09
CA GLN A 604 62.29 57.24 21.23
C GLN A 604 63.09 55.95 21.21
N ALA A 605 64.37 55.97 21.29
CA ALA A 605 65.21 54.80 21.42
C ALA A 605 66.10 54.91 22.66
N GLY A 606 66.32 53.78 23.36
CA GLY A 606 67.20 53.76 24.56
C GLY A 606 68.68 53.96 24.26
N GLN A 607 69.09 53.63 23.01
CA GLN A 607 70.48 53.73 22.60
C GLN A 607 70.70 54.68 21.41
N ALA A 608 70.12 54.35 20.24
CA ALA A 608 70.41 55.17 19.04
C ALA A 608 69.20 55.22 18.10
N ILE A 609 68.96 56.32 17.43
CA ILE A 609 68.13 56.49 16.26
C ILE A 609 69.07 56.78 15.08
N HIS A 610 69.04 55.88 14.08
CA HIS A 610 69.89 56.06 12.87
C HIS A 610 68.98 56.33 11.66
N LEU A 611 69.08 57.54 11.14
CA LEU A 611 68.39 57.96 9.90
C LEU A 611 69.45 58.07 8.79
N LYS A 612 69.30 57.21 7.73
CA LYS A 612 70.26 57.24 6.60
C LYS A 612 69.46 57.23 5.28
N ALA A 613 69.73 58.20 4.46
CA ALA A 613 69.22 58.21 3.08
C ALA A 613 70.36 58.07 2.07
N GLY A 614 70.13 57.43 0.94
CA GLY A 614 71.14 57.37 -0.12
C GLY A 614 71.39 58.71 -0.80
N MET A 615 70.41 59.62 -0.78
CA MET A 615 70.51 60.91 -1.48
C MET A 615 70.17 62.07 -0.55
N THR A 616 69.01 62.19 0.08
CA THR A 616 68.59 63.42 0.78
C THR A 616 67.80 63.04 2.04
N VAL A 617 68.11 63.77 3.13
CA VAL A 617 67.29 63.86 4.33
C VAL A 617 66.81 65.30 4.46
N VAL A 618 65.49 65.50 4.49
CA VAL A 618 64.90 66.84 4.71
C VAL A 618 64.19 66.80 6.07
N LEU A 619 64.52 67.75 6.89
CA LEU A 619 63.79 68.00 8.16
C LEU A 619 63.17 69.37 8.06
N GLU A 620 61.88 69.50 8.05
CA GLU A 620 61.12 70.74 7.88
C GLU A 620 60.13 70.91 9.03
N ALA A 621 60.10 72.06 9.61
CA ALA A 621 59.15 72.49 10.67
C ALA A 621 58.62 73.87 10.39
N GLY A 622 57.34 74.12 10.64
CA GLY A 622 56.73 75.44 10.48
C GLY A 622 57.16 76.46 11.55
N THR A 623 57.68 76.00 12.67
CA THR A 623 58.04 76.92 13.80
C THR A 623 59.45 76.70 14.33
N GLU A 624 59.86 75.43 14.61
CA GLU A 624 61.14 75.21 15.27
C GLU A 624 61.77 73.86 14.92
N ILE A 625 63.01 73.76 14.62
CA ILE A 625 63.83 72.55 14.61
C ILE A 625 64.93 72.68 15.66
N CYS A 626 64.86 71.84 16.71
CA CYS A 626 65.85 71.78 17.74
C CYS A 626 66.63 70.46 17.75
N LEU A 627 67.97 70.49 17.57
CA LEU A 627 68.89 69.35 17.70
C LEU A 627 69.64 69.51 19.00
N LYS A 628 69.42 68.71 20.04
CA LYS A 628 69.91 68.87 21.36
C LYS A 628 70.67 67.66 21.89
N VAL A 629 71.84 67.90 22.47
CA VAL A 629 72.66 66.92 23.23
C VAL A 629 73.13 67.51 24.54
N GLY A 630 72.54 67.05 25.61
CA GLY A 630 72.82 67.65 26.96
C GLY A 630 72.50 69.14 26.99
N GLY A 631 73.51 69.96 27.28
CA GLY A 631 73.42 71.43 27.26
C GLY A 631 73.69 72.03 25.87
N ASN A 632 74.16 71.29 24.90
CA ASN A 632 74.46 71.75 23.55
C ASN A 632 73.28 71.57 22.62
N PHE A 633 73.03 72.58 21.75
CA PHE A 633 71.93 72.47 20.78
C PHE A 633 72.14 73.31 19.51
N ILE A 634 71.46 72.95 18.46
CA ILE A 634 71.18 73.77 17.30
C ILE A 634 69.67 74.00 17.25
N ASP A 635 69.27 75.25 17.31
CA ASP A 635 67.86 75.66 17.30
C ASP A 635 67.64 76.58 16.09
N ILE A 636 66.71 76.22 15.24
CA ILE A 636 66.32 76.97 14.04
C ILE A 636 64.84 77.40 14.27
N ASN A 637 64.61 78.67 14.37
CA ASN A 637 63.32 79.27 14.60
C ASN A 637 63.13 80.60 13.86
N PRO A 638 61.95 81.23 13.85
CA PRO A 638 61.74 82.49 13.10
C PRO A 638 62.64 83.63 13.46
N SER A 639 63.31 83.60 14.63
CA SER A 639 64.25 84.60 15.08
C SER A 639 65.69 84.41 14.52
N GLY A 640 65.94 83.19 13.92
CA GLY A 640 67.20 82.85 13.34
C GLY A 640 67.73 81.48 13.74
N VAL A 641 69.04 81.25 13.53
CA VAL A 641 69.74 80.01 13.86
C VAL A 641 70.62 80.24 15.08
N SER A 642 70.31 79.55 16.17
CA SER A 642 71.11 79.57 17.39
C SER A 642 71.97 78.31 17.48
N ILE A 643 73.24 78.43 17.56
CA ILE A 643 74.21 77.36 17.79
C ILE A 643 74.86 77.57 19.13
N VAL A 644 74.57 76.75 20.15
CA VAL A 644 75.09 76.85 21.49
C VAL A 644 75.87 75.61 21.86
N GLY A 645 77.10 75.75 22.25
CA GLY A 645 77.94 74.62 22.66
C GLY A 645 79.16 75.10 23.43
N THR A 646 79.75 74.26 24.27
CA THR A 646 81.00 74.55 25.02
C THR A 646 82.16 74.87 24.04
N MET A 647 82.12 74.31 22.88
CA MET A 647 83.00 74.60 21.75
C MET A 647 82.22 74.48 20.43
N VAL A 648 82.29 75.46 19.54
CA VAL A 648 81.66 75.42 18.22
C VAL A 648 82.83 75.41 17.17
N MET A 649 83.00 74.33 16.50
CA MET A 649 84.01 74.16 15.41
C MET A 649 83.34 74.29 14.04
N ILE A 650 83.70 75.31 13.30
CA ILE A 650 83.25 75.56 11.94
C ILE A 650 84.45 75.35 10.97
N ASN A 651 84.31 74.45 10.04
CA ASN A 651 85.31 74.12 9.04
C ASN A 651 86.67 73.62 9.59
N SER A 652 86.62 72.95 10.78
CA SER A 652 87.83 72.41 11.40
C SER A 652 87.66 70.93 11.75
N GLY A 653 88.42 70.06 11.21
CA GLY A 653 88.56 68.62 11.47
C GLY A 653 87.54 67.93 12.40
N GLY A 654 87.28 66.70 12.24
CA GLY A 654 86.41 65.84 13.05
C GLY A 654 86.07 64.57 12.28
N SER A 655 85.60 63.50 12.95
CA SER A 655 85.12 62.29 12.33
C SER A 655 83.63 62.15 12.55
N ALA A 656 82.93 61.81 11.52
CA ALA A 656 81.48 61.48 11.58
C ALA A 656 81.26 60.21 12.38
N GLY A 657 80.21 60.22 13.23
CA GLY A 657 79.76 58.99 13.87
C GLY A 657 79.23 57.95 12.90
N SER A 658 79.39 56.70 13.25
CA SER A 658 78.83 55.59 12.48
C SER A 658 77.47 55.20 13.08
N GLY A 659 76.47 54.94 12.18
CA GLY A 659 75.17 54.47 12.60
C GLY A 659 75.11 52.93 12.72
N CYS A 660 74.10 52.43 13.35
CA CYS A 660 73.89 50.97 13.62
C CYS A 660 73.44 50.17 12.42
N GLY A 661 73.07 50.82 11.31
CA GLY A 661 72.48 50.11 10.13
C GLY A 661 71.06 49.60 10.38
N SER A 662 70.50 49.00 9.39
CA SER A 662 69.20 48.31 9.42
C SER A 662 69.34 46.97 8.73
N SER A 663 68.94 45.88 9.37
CA SER A 663 68.99 44.52 8.89
C SER A 663 67.70 43.79 9.27
N PRO A 664 66.57 44.10 8.62
CA PRO A 664 65.29 43.39 8.85
C PRO A 664 65.44 41.94 8.49
N THR A 665 64.67 41.06 9.22
CA THR A 665 64.60 39.61 8.97
C THR A 665 63.40 39.32 8.13
N ASP A 666 63.52 38.43 7.15
CA ASP A 666 62.43 37.98 6.34
C ASP A 666 61.43 37.12 7.16
N PRO A 667 60.09 37.25 6.94
CA PRO A 667 59.10 36.45 7.61
C PRO A 667 59.16 34.99 7.18
N ALA A 668 58.77 34.08 8.04
CA ALA A 668 58.62 32.64 7.71
C ALA A 668 57.34 32.41 6.91
N ASP A 669 57.39 31.44 5.96
CA ASP A 669 56.20 31.01 5.24
C ASP A 669 55.28 30.13 6.09
N PRO A 670 53.94 30.25 5.99
CA PRO A 670 53.01 29.40 6.66
C PRO A 670 53.00 27.97 6.09
N THR A 671 52.71 26.99 6.95
CA THR A 671 52.52 25.59 6.55
C THR A 671 51.14 25.43 5.88
N ALA A 672 51.04 24.65 4.83
CA ALA A 672 49.76 24.35 4.18
C ALA A 672 48.82 23.58 5.13
N PRO A 673 47.51 23.83 5.11
CA PRO A 673 46.56 23.08 5.92
C PRO A 673 46.43 21.63 5.41
N ASP A 674 46.10 20.71 6.34
CA ASP A 674 45.75 19.34 6.00
C ASP A 674 44.48 19.29 5.16
N LYS A 675 44.43 18.35 4.20
CA LYS A 675 43.24 18.15 3.37
C LYS A 675 42.19 17.35 4.12
N ALA A 676 40.93 17.80 4.06
CA ALA A 676 39.78 17.03 4.53
C ALA A 676 39.62 15.74 3.66
N ASP A 677 38.99 14.72 4.27
CA ASP A 677 38.58 13.51 3.53
C ASP A 677 37.59 13.93 2.42
N ASP A 678 37.90 13.65 1.17
CA ASP A 678 37.05 13.93 0.02
C ASP A 678 36.00 12.81 -0.21
N GLY A 679 35.92 11.84 0.70
CA GLY A 679 35.06 10.68 0.60
C GLY A 679 35.58 9.56 -0.30
N SER A 680 36.80 9.66 -0.80
CA SER A 680 37.46 8.63 -1.63
C SER A 680 38.06 7.48 -0.80
N LYS A 681 38.23 7.69 0.51
CA LYS A 681 38.76 6.66 1.41
C LYS A 681 37.74 5.55 1.61
N GLY A 682 37.83 4.51 0.82
CA GLY A 682 37.00 3.32 0.84
C GLY A 682 36.29 3.08 -0.48
N THR A 683 36.23 1.84 -0.90
CA THR A 683 35.55 1.44 -2.12
C THR A 683 34.04 1.57 -1.92
N LYS A 684 33.39 2.35 -2.77
CA LYS A 684 31.92 2.48 -2.85
C LYS A 684 31.41 1.55 -3.94
N MET A 685 30.34 0.80 -3.67
CA MET A 685 29.65 -0.01 -4.67
C MET A 685 28.73 0.84 -5.54
#